data_52c14daa2c7ac29c16a8d1b250c0b300
#
_entry.id   52c14daa2c7ac29c16a8d1b250c0b300
#
_cell.length_a   1.000
_cell.length_b   1.000
_cell.length_c   1.000
_cell.angle_alpha   90.00
_cell.angle_beta   90.00
_cell.angle_gamma   90.00
#
_symmetry.space_group_name_H-M   'P 1'
#
loop_
_entity.id
_entity.type
_entity.pdbx_description
1 polymer ?
#
loop_
_entity_poly.entity_id
_entity_poly.type
_entity_poly.pdbx_seq_one_letter_code
_entity_poly.pdbx_strand_id
1 'polypeptide(L)'
;MYYSTEVKEAAKRLFLRRCKAKEIQAQLNLPNIRIVYYWIRQGGWEDMLSDEEPLTAVGRRITLLLDKASSLTKDELNELDRLTTVRERLLKQAVKPSPAPTGESGSEPQERRQGARGERSVRGDSSGKKREKKAKNDISGLTEVDFLDKFISKMYRYQQELFAAKQNPLTCRIRNILKSRQVGLTYYFAGEAFMDAVLTGDNQVFLSASRSQSEIFRSYIIQFAKQWFDIELTGNPITLSNGAELRFLSTNSSTAQGYHGHVYVDEYFWIRDFDKLSTVASAMGTHKKWRKTYFSTPSAVSHQAYPFWSGEEFRNSKRGKKAGGVWPTEASYTQGALCPDGQWRKTITLDDAIAGGCDLFDLEQLQLEYDEDKFQQLFYCKFIDSSQSAFGLKDLERCYSDLSLWEDYNPELDRPFGNSPVWLGYDPSRTRDDATCVVVAPPLEPGAKFRILEKHSWRGHSFTFQAAQVKKLTERFNVQHIGIDITGVGYGVFDLVRDFYAKATPIHYSLETKNTLVLKAQDTIQGSRIEWDAGWTDIAQAFLTIKRGTTTSGQVTYSASRTDATGHADIAWAVMHALANEPLNTNKRRRSRYVTSGNNAQVTTQKTPSQPAGTTATAHAGVHLRGTGTGAVRQHRRVPGGVSQRRRRNLQTAGFAGGPGQATARQRAPRRHPQVQAQPAVA
;
A
#
# COMPACT_ATOMS: atom_id res chain seq x y z
N MET A 1 -18.53 -48.01 19.16
CA MET A 1 -18.25 -47.46 17.83
C MET A 1 -16.96 -46.69 17.90
N TYR A 2 -15.98 -47.14 17.15
CA TYR A 2 -14.70 -46.40 17.00
C TYR A 2 -14.90 -45.39 15.87
N TYR A 3 -14.79 -44.12 16.17
CA TYR A 3 -14.75 -43.05 15.18
C TYR A 3 -13.31 -42.87 14.68
N SER A 4 -13.13 -42.55 13.41
CA SER A 4 -11.81 -42.31 12.85
C SER A 4 -11.16 -41.08 13.51
N THR A 5 -9.86 -41.06 13.56
CA THR A 5 -9.09 -39.93 14.10
C THR A 5 -9.42 -38.63 13.38
N GLU A 6 -9.70 -38.69 12.07
CA GLU A 6 -10.06 -37.56 11.24
C GLU A 6 -11.39 -36.90 11.68
N VAL A 7 -12.42 -37.69 12.02
CA VAL A 7 -13.72 -37.19 12.51
C VAL A 7 -13.53 -36.50 13.87
N LYS A 8 -12.68 -37.06 14.73
CA LYS A 8 -12.37 -36.48 16.06
C LYS A 8 -11.59 -35.17 15.91
N GLU A 9 -10.62 -35.11 14.99
CA GLU A 9 -9.87 -33.89 14.68
C GLU A 9 -10.76 -32.82 14.01
N ALA A 10 -11.69 -33.20 13.14
CA ALA A 10 -12.67 -32.28 12.59
C ALA A 10 -13.57 -31.70 13.68
N ALA A 11 -14.05 -32.54 14.62
CA ALA A 11 -14.82 -32.08 15.77
C ALA A 11 -14.04 -31.12 16.66
N LYS A 12 -12.74 -31.39 16.90
CA LYS A 12 -11.83 -30.51 17.65
C LYS A 12 -11.67 -29.15 16.97
N ARG A 13 -11.42 -29.13 15.65
CA ARG A 13 -11.32 -27.88 14.87
C ARG A 13 -12.58 -27.04 14.95
N LEU A 14 -13.76 -27.65 14.85
CA LEU A 14 -15.04 -26.97 14.99
C LEU A 14 -15.24 -26.44 16.42
N PHE A 15 -14.86 -27.20 17.44
CA PHE A 15 -14.94 -26.76 18.83
C PHE A 15 -14.01 -25.56 19.11
N LEU A 16 -12.77 -25.60 18.63
CA LEU A 16 -11.82 -24.49 18.76
C LEU A 16 -12.28 -23.24 17.97
N ARG A 17 -13.14 -23.42 16.95
CA ARG A 17 -13.85 -22.31 16.28
C ARG A 17 -15.10 -21.84 17.04
N ARG A 18 -15.29 -22.26 18.29
CA ARG A 18 -16.43 -21.91 19.15
C ARG A 18 -17.79 -22.39 18.63
N CYS A 19 -17.84 -23.40 17.74
CA CYS A 19 -19.10 -24.05 17.36
C CYS A 19 -19.71 -24.77 18.56
N LYS A 20 -21.03 -24.68 18.73
CA LYS A 20 -21.75 -25.40 19.81
C LYS A 20 -21.73 -26.91 19.55
N ALA A 21 -21.70 -27.71 20.61
CA ALA A 21 -21.67 -29.16 20.51
C ALA A 21 -22.78 -29.72 19.62
N LYS A 22 -23.98 -29.10 19.60
CA LYS A 22 -25.12 -29.47 18.75
C LYS A 22 -24.82 -29.18 17.26
N GLU A 23 -24.12 -28.10 16.96
CA GLU A 23 -23.71 -27.76 15.59
C GLU A 23 -22.64 -28.73 15.08
N ILE A 24 -21.66 -29.06 15.94
CA ILE A 24 -20.63 -30.07 15.64
C ILE A 24 -21.24 -31.43 15.37
N GLN A 25 -22.24 -31.82 16.19
CA GLN A 25 -23.00 -33.06 15.96
C GLN A 25 -23.68 -33.08 14.59
N ALA A 26 -24.35 -31.98 14.23
CA ALA A 26 -25.06 -31.85 12.97
C ALA A 26 -24.14 -31.85 11.76
N GLN A 27 -23.05 -31.07 11.79
CA GLN A 27 -22.09 -30.97 10.68
C GLN A 27 -21.32 -32.27 10.42
N LEU A 28 -21.00 -33.00 11.48
CA LEU A 28 -20.30 -34.30 11.37
C LEU A 28 -21.22 -35.50 11.36
N ASN A 29 -22.55 -35.26 11.29
CA ASN A 29 -23.59 -36.29 11.26
C ASN A 29 -23.43 -37.35 12.36
N LEU A 30 -23.11 -36.90 13.59
CA LEU A 30 -22.88 -37.81 14.71
C LEU A 30 -24.20 -38.22 15.36
N PRO A 31 -24.37 -39.50 15.71
CA PRO A 31 -25.62 -40.01 16.21
C PRO A 31 -26.05 -39.50 17.58
N ASN A 32 -25.07 -38.97 18.37
CA ASN A 32 -25.36 -38.48 19.71
C ASN A 32 -24.41 -37.35 20.13
N ILE A 33 -24.97 -36.25 20.62
CA ILE A 33 -24.24 -35.10 21.12
C ILE A 33 -23.29 -35.43 22.28
N ARG A 34 -23.59 -36.45 23.08
CA ARG A 34 -22.73 -36.91 24.20
C ARG A 34 -21.36 -37.32 23.74
N ILE A 35 -21.19 -37.75 22.50
CA ILE A 35 -19.91 -38.10 21.89
C ILE A 35 -19.00 -36.84 21.78
N VAL A 36 -19.56 -35.70 21.39
CA VAL A 36 -18.84 -34.44 21.29
C VAL A 36 -18.37 -33.97 22.67
N TYR A 37 -19.26 -34.02 23.67
CA TYR A 37 -18.91 -33.69 25.05
C TYR A 37 -17.85 -34.62 25.65
N TYR A 38 -17.93 -35.92 25.32
CA TYR A 38 -16.92 -36.88 25.73
C TYR A 38 -15.55 -36.56 25.15
N TRP A 39 -15.48 -36.21 23.85
CA TRP A 39 -14.20 -35.82 23.19
C TRP A 39 -13.65 -34.52 23.73
N ILE A 40 -14.50 -33.51 23.99
CA ILE A 40 -14.09 -32.24 24.61
C ILE A 40 -13.41 -32.49 25.94
N ARG A 41 -14.05 -33.27 26.81
CA ARG A 41 -13.52 -33.59 28.15
C ARG A 41 -12.27 -34.47 28.10
N GLN A 42 -12.27 -35.52 27.29
CA GLN A 42 -11.13 -36.44 27.15
C GLN A 42 -9.93 -35.78 26.50
N GLY A 43 -10.14 -34.83 25.60
CA GLY A 43 -9.08 -34.14 24.85
C GLY A 43 -8.62 -32.83 25.52
N GLY A 44 -9.21 -32.39 26.64
CA GLY A 44 -8.89 -31.11 27.28
C GLY A 44 -9.10 -29.93 26.33
N TRP A 45 -10.12 -29.98 25.46
CA TRP A 45 -10.29 -28.94 24.43
C TRP A 45 -10.72 -27.60 25.01
N GLU A 46 -11.31 -27.58 26.22
CA GLU A 46 -11.66 -26.37 26.97
C GLU A 46 -10.39 -25.61 27.38
N ASP A 47 -9.34 -26.30 27.79
CA ASP A 47 -8.05 -25.69 28.16
C ASP A 47 -7.26 -25.16 26.95
N MET A 48 -7.62 -25.63 25.74
CA MET A 48 -7.05 -25.15 24.48
C MET A 48 -7.77 -23.93 23.91
N LEU A 49 -8.92 -23.56 24.50
CA LEU A 49 -9.58 -22.29 24.18
C LEU A 49 -8.78 -21.20 24.88
N SER A 50 -7.82 -20.59 24.16
CA SER A 50 -7.12 -19.41 24.61
C SER A 50 -8.11 -18.35 25.13
N ASP A 51 -7.72 -17.55 26.12
CA ASP A 51 -8.43 -16.35 26.60
C ASP A 51 -8.54 -15.33 25.50
N GLU A 52 -9.45 -15.61 24.54
CA GLU A 52 -9.73 -14.71 23.43
C GLU A 52 -10.50 -13.52 24.01
N GLU A 53 -10.04 -12.32 23.72
CA GLU A 53 -10.75 -11.11 24.10
C GLU A 53 -12.24 -11.22 23.76
N PRO A 54 -13.15 -10.86 24.68
CA PRO A 54 -14.59 -11.01 24.48
C PRO A 54 -15.10 -10.40 23.17
N LEU A 55 -14.47 -9.31 22.71
CA LEU A 55 -14.81 -8.62 21.47
C LEU A 55 -14.52 -9.49 20.23
N THR A 56 -13.39 -10.17 20.22
CA THR A 56 -12.96 -11.06 19.12
C THR A 56 -13.83 -12.32 19.07
N ALA A 57 -14.13 -12.91 20.22
CA ALA A 57 -15.00 -14.08 20.32
C ALA A 57 -16.43 -13.79 19.82
N VAL A 58 -17.00 -12.65 20.21
CA VAL A 58 -18.31 -12.18 19.73
C VAL A 58 -18.28 -11.91 18.22
N GLY A 59 -17.23 -11.23 17.74
CA GLY A 59 -17.04 -10.96 16.30
C GLY A 59 -17.03 -12.22 15.46
N ARG A 60 -16.25 -13.23 15.88
CA ARG A 60 -16.16 -14.52 15.19
C ARG A 60 -17.51 -15.26 15.16
N ARG A 61 -18.28 -15.22 16.25
CA ARG A 61 -19.59 -15.87 16.27
C ARG A 61 -20.61 -15.19 15.35
N ILE A 62 -20.57 -13.86 15.26
CA ILE A 62 -21.35 -13.08 14.29
C ILE A 62 -20.99 -13.51 12.85
N THR A 63 -19.71 -13.58 12.51
CA THR A 63 -19.26 -14.03 11.17
C THR A 63 -19.76 -15.43 10.85
N LEU A 64 -19.64 -16.39 11.78
CA LEU A 64 -20.15 -17.76 11.58
C LEU A 64 -21.66 -17.86 11.35
N LEU A 65 -22.44 -16.94 11.91
CA LEU A 65 -23.87 -16.88 11.65
C LEU A 65 -24.17 -16.28 10.28
N LEU A 66 -23.40 -15.29 9.85
CA LEU A 66 -23.57 -14.61 8.56
C LEU A 66 -23.08 -15.47 7.38
N ASP A 67 -22.07 -16.33 7.59
CA ASP A 67 -21.48 -17.21 6.55
C ASP A 67 -22.34 -18.46 6.28
N LYS A 68 -23.47 -18.62 6.93
CA LYS A 68 -24.38 -19.73 6.62
C LYS A 68 -24.96 -19.59 5.22
N ALA A 69 -24.76 -20.62 4.40
CA ALA A 69 -25.29 -20.69 3.03
C ALA A 69 -26.83 -20.82 2.96
N SER A 70 -27.51 -21.08 4.08
CA SER A 70 -28.95 -21.17 4.22
C SER A 70 -29.56 -20.01 4.98
N SER A 71 -30.83 -19.68 4.76
CA SER A 71 -31.53 -18.64 5.53
C SER A 71 -31.44 -18.90 7.03
N LEU A 72 -31.11 -17.87 7.82
CA LEU A 72 -31.07 -17.95 9.28
C LEU A 72 -32.44 -18.28 9.86
N THR A 73 -32.48 -19.19 10.83
CA THR A 73 -33.65 -19.44 11.61
C THR A 73 -34.01 -18.28 12.54
N LYS A 74 -35.25 -18.21 13.02
CA LYS A 74 -35.68 -17.13 13.92
C LYS A 74 -34.83 -17.05 15.20
N ASP A 75 -34.37 -18.19 15.71
CA ASP A 75 -33.50 -18.23 16.91
C ASP A 75 -32.10 -17.75 16.61
N GLU A 76 -31.57 -18.00 15.41
CA GLU A 76 -30.27 -17.51 14.95
C GLU A 76 -30.28 -16.00 14.66
N LEU A 77 -31.39 -15.48 14.13
CA LEU A 77 -31.59 -14.04 13.99
C LEU A 77 -31.63 -13.34 15.36
N ASN A 78 -32.31 -13.91 16.33
CA ASN A 78 -32.33 -13.40 17.71
C ASN A 78 -30.94 -13.50 18.37
N GLU A 79 -30.17 -14.56 18.09
CA GLU A 79 -28.79 -14.69 18.57
C GLU A 79 -27.89 -13.64 17.94
N LEU A 80 -28.00 -13.39 16.64
CA LEU A 80 -27.25 -12.39 15.91
C LEU A 80 -27.49 -10.98 16.44
N ASP A 81 -28.75 -10.61 16.69
CA ASP A 81 -29.13 -9.32 17.25
C ASP A 81 -28.54 -9.12 18.67
N ARG A 82 -28.63 -10.15 19.53
CA ARG A 82 -28.02 -10.13 20.86
C ARG A 82 -26.50 -9.98 20.80
N LEU A 83 -25.83 -10.72 19.91
CA LEU A 83 -24.37 -10.64 19.77
C LEU A 83 -23.93 -9.28 19.22
N THR A 84 -24.69 -8.70 18.31
CA THR A 84 -24.43 -7.37 17.78
C THR A 84 -24.55 -6.31 18.88
N THR A 85 -25.59 -6.41 19.71
CA THR A 85 -25.78 -5.54 20.86
C THR A 85 -24.64 -5.67 21.90
N VAL A 86 -24.20 -6.91 22.17
CA VAL A 86 -23.07 -7.17 23.08
C VAL A 86 -21.78 -6.58 22.51
N ARG A 87 -21.52 -6.75 21.20
CA ARG A 87 -20.35 -6.19 20.53
C ARG A 87 -20.31 -4.66 20.62
N GLU A 88 -21.44 -3.99 20.39
CA GLU A 88 -21.52 -2.54 20.55
C GLU A 88 -21.24 -2.07 21.99
N ARG A 89 -21.73 -2.80 23.00
CA ARG A 89 -21.43 -2.51 24.40
C ARG A 89 -19.95 -2.67 24.72
N LEU A 90 -19.33 -3.74 24.25
CA LEU A 90 -17.89 -3.98 24.43
C LEU A 90 -17.04 -2.90 23.73
N LEU A 91 -17.41 -2.48 22.52
CA LEU A 91 -16.77 -1.35 21.83
C LEU A 91 -16.91 -0.03 22.59
N LYS A 92 -18.10 0.26 23.13
CA LYS A 92 -18.33 1.45 23.96
C LYS A 92 -17.57 1.42 25.29
N GLN A 93 -17.30 0.24 25.85
CA GLN A 93 -16.48 0.07 27.06
C GLN A 93 -14.99 0.23 26.76
N ALA A 94 -14.52 -0.22 25.58
CA ALA A 94 -13.13 -0.06 25.15
C ALA A 94 -12.76 1.41 24.86
N VAL A 95 -13.75 2.26 24.56
CA VAL A 95 -13.56 3.69 24.22
C VAL A 95 -13.68 4.62 25.45
N LYS A 96 -14.05 4.12 26.64
CA LYS A 96 -14.11 4.98 27.85
C LYS A 96 -12.71 5.14 28.43
N PRO A 97 -12.14 6.37 28.49
CA PRO A 97 -10.97 6.64 29.31
C PRO A 97 -11.35 6.47 30.78
N SER A 98 -10.45 5.89 31.57
CA SER A 98 -10.59 5.76 33.03
C SER A 98 -10.88 7.12 33.67
N PRO A 99 -11.84 7.20 34.61
CA PRO A 99 -12.14 8.46 35.24
C PRO A 99 -10.95 8.92 36.08
N ALA A 100 -10.52 10.15 35.83
CA ALA A 100 -9.63 10.89 36.73
C ALA A 100 -10.36 11.17 38.06
N PRO A 101 -9.65 11.17 39.21
CA PRO A 101 -10.26 11.47 40.48
C PRO A 101 -10.70 12.93 40.56
N THR A 102 -11.97 13.13 40.81
CA THR A 102 -12.59 14.42 41.12
C THR A 102 -12.03 14.97 42.42
N GLY A 103 -11.46 16.15 42.35
CA GLY A 103 -11.17 17.01 43.49
C GLY A 103 -11.82 18.36 43.27
N GLU A 104 -12.69 18.71 44.17
CA GLU A 104 -13.57 19.89 44.15
C GLU A 104 -12.85 21.23 44.21
N SER A 105 -13.53 22.18 43.64
CA SER A 105 -13.47 23.62 43.62
C SER A 105 -12.98 24.38 44.88
N GLY A 106 -12.32 25.53 44.63
CA GLY A 106 -12.44 26.67 45.52
C GLY A 106 -11.25 27.64 45.52
N SER A 107 -11.40 28.72 44.76
CA SER A 107 -10.97 30.11 45.04
C SER A 107 -9.53 30.42 45.49
N GLU A 108 -8.90 31.31 44.69
CA GLU A 108 -7.78 32.25 44.99
C GLU A 108 -8.08 33.22 46.15
N PRO A 109 -7.14 34.16 46.52
CA PRO A 109 -5.70 34.07 46.73
C PRO A 109 -5.27 34.65 48.12
N GLN A 110 -4.04 34.55 48.52
CA GLN A 110 -3.17 35.60 49.10
C GLN A 110 -2.06 35.11 50.03
N GLU A 111 -0.89 35.60 49.74
CA GLU A 111 0.25 36.09 50.54
C GLU A 111 0.75 35.41 51.83
N ARG A 112 2.06 35.08 51.70
CA ARG A 112 3.14 35.24 52.70
C ARG A 112 2.87 34.98 54.17
N ARG A 113 3.60 34.04 54.76
CA ARG A 113 4.64 34.36 55.77
C ARG A 113 5.38 33.13 56.27
N GLN A 114 6.64 33.41 56.54
CA GLN A 114 7.70 32.59 57.15
C GLN A 114 7.31 32.06 58.55
N GLY A 115 7.85 30.90 58.91
CA GLY A 115 8.26 30.74 60.29
C GLY A 115 8.08 29.37 60.94
N ALA A 116 9.21 28.77 61.31
CA ALA A 116 9.51 28.02 62.50
C ALA A 116 9.10 26.53 62.65
N ARG A 117 10.13 25.71 62.66
CA ARG A 117 10.47 24.62 63.62
C ARG A 117 9.38 24.06 64.52
N GLY A 118 9.22 22.74 64.49
CA GLY A 118 8.56 21.95 65.54
C GLY A 118 8.81 20.45 65.34
N GLU A 119 9.40 19.85 66.33
CA GLU A 119 9.98 18.51 66.44
C GLU A 119 8.94 17.35 66.49
N ARG A 120 9.43 16.18 66.02
CA ARG A 120 9.22 14.79 66.44
C ARG A 120 7.82 14.29 66.84
N SER A 121 7.38 13.25 66.12
CA SER A 121 7.06 11.98 66.79
C SER A 121 7.22 10.78 65.87
N VAL A 122 7.96 9.80 66.37
CA VAL A 122 8.18 8.47 65.83
C VAL A 122 6.93 7.63 66.08
N ARG A 123 6.44 6.91 65.06
CA ARG A 123 5.90 5.54 65.17
C ARG A 123 5.31 5.05 63.88
N GLY A 124 5.75 3.82 63.54
CA GLY A 124 4.95 2.88 62.78
C GLY A 124 5.64 2.32 61.51
N ASP A 125 6.50 1.36 61.74
CA ASP A 125 7.04 0.42 60.73
C ASP A 125 5.86 -0.32 60.10
N SER A 126 5.63 -0.07 58.80
CA SER A 126 4.88 -0.96 57.94
C SER A 126 5.69 -1.14 56.65
N SER A 127 6.39 -2.24 56.57
CA SER A 127 7.12 -2.71 55.43
C SER A 127 6.20 -2.93 54.23
N GLY A 128 5.83 -1.84 53.55
CA GLY A 128 5.28 -1.86 52.23
C GLY A 128 6.43 -2.09 51.24
N LYS A 129 6.56 -3.29 50.69
CA LYS A 129 7.44 -3.55 49.53
C LYS A 129 7.16 -2.49 48.50
N LYS A 130 8.05 -1.49 48.37
CA LYS A 130 8.11 -0.60 47.23
C LYS A 130 8.31 -1.51 46.00
N ARG A 131 7.28 -1.68 45.15
CA ARG A 131 7.47 -2.18 43.80
C ARG A 131 8.49 -1.23 43.17
N GLU A 132 9.69 -1.70 42.98
CA GLU A 132 10.68 -1.01 42.17
C GLU A 132 10.05 -0.71 40.81
N LYS A 133 9.95 0.57 40.46
CA LYS A 133 9.55 0.97 39.13
C LYS A 133 10.62 0.44 38.19
N LYS A 134 10.30 -0.61 37.42
CA LYS A 134 11.18 -1.09 36.33
C LYS A 134 11.66 0.14 35.55
N ALA A 135 12.95 0.24 35.31
CA ALA A 135 13.52 1.30 34.49
C ALA A 135 12.88 1.26 33.08
N LYS A 136 12.61 2.43 32.52
CA LYS A 136 12.08 2.49 31.14
C LYS A 136 13.10 1.91 30.17
N ASN A 137 12.62 1.14 29.18
CA ASN A 137 13.47 0.48 28.15
C ASN A 137 14.55 -0.41 28.74
N ASP A 138 14.28 -1.03 29.87
CA ASP A 138 15.22 -1.93 30.54
C ASP A 138 15.27 -3.27 29.82
N ILE A 139 16.43 -3.59 29.26
CA ILE A 139 16.73 -4.83 28.53
C ILE A 139 17.70 -5.72 29.32
N SER A 140 17.93 -5.40 30.60
CA SER A 140 18.83 -6.14 31.46
C SER A 140 18.41 -7.61 31.56
N GLY A 141 19.38 -8.51 31.39
CA GLY A 141 19.15 -9.95 31.47
C GLY A 141 18.73 -10.63 30.15
N LEU A 142 18.53 -9.89 29.05
CA LEU A 142 18.30 -10.50 27.74
C LEU A 142 19.62 -11.04 27.16
N THR A 143 19.59 -12.27 26.68
CA THR A 143 20.75 -12.99 26.13
C THR A 143 20.53 -13.37 24.67
N GLU A 144 21.61 -13.75 23.97
CA GLU A 144 21.54 -14.28 22.62
C GLU A 144 20.63 -15.50 22.53
N VAL A 145 20.66 -16.38 23.53
CA VAL A 145 19.84 -17.59 23.56
C VAL A 145 18.36 -17.27 23.56
N ASP A 146 17.96 -16.22 24.25
CA ASP A 146 16.55 -15.79 24.27
C ASP A 146 16.06 -15.37 22.88
N PHE A 147 16.90 -14.65 22.13
CA PHE A 147 16.57 -14.27 20.75
C PHE A 147 16.63 -15.44 19.77
N LEU A 148 17.58 -16.36 19.93
CA LEU A 148 17.63 -17.55 19.10
C LEU A 148 16.38 -18.42 19.29
N ASP A 149 15.91 -18.59 20.52
CA ASP A 149 14.71 -19.36 20.84
C ASP A 149 13.42 -18.64 20.41
N LYS A 150 13.25 -17.38 20.80
CA LYS A 150 11.98 -16.65 20.62
C LYS A 150 11.81 -16.00 19.26
N PHE A 151 12.91 -15.73 18.56
CA PHE A 151 12.90 -15.05 17.28
C PHE A 151 13.44 -15.93 16.16
N ILE A 152 14.74 -16.23 16.12
CA ILE A 152 15.38 -16.85 14.95
C ILE A 152 14.83 -18.24 14.65
N SER A 153 14.56 -19.06 15.66
CA SER A 153 14.00 -20.42 15.49
C SER A 153 12.61 -20.42 14.81
N LYS A 154 11.88 -19.31 14.89
CA LYS A 154 10.53 -19.15 14.33
C LYS A 154 10.52 -18.49 12.97
N MET A 155 11.66 -18.07 12.49
CA MET A 155 11.77 -17.43 11.17
C MET A 155 11.77 -18.47 10.05
N TYR A 156 11.24 -18.08 8.91
CA TYR A 156 11.30 -18.90 7.70
C TYR A 156 12.75 -19.12 7.25
N ARG A 157 13.00 -20.19 6.52
CA ARG A 157 14.35 -20.57 6.09
C ARG A 157 15.10 -19.44 5.39
N TYR A 158 14.46 -18.74 4.45
CA TYR A 158 15.10 -17.62 3.76
C TYR A 158 15.46 -16.45 4.69
N GLN A 159 14.72 -16.24 5.79
CA GLN A 159 15.06 -15.25 6.82
C GLN A 159 16.23 -15.72 7.69
N GLN A 160 16.29 -17.03 8.02
CA GLN A 160 17.44 -17.63 8.73
C GLN A 160 18.72 -17.56 7.87
N GLU A 161 18.61 -17.68 6.54
CA GLU A 161 19.73 -17.47 5.61
C GLU A 161 20.24 -16.03 5.62
N LEU A 162 19.36 -15.03 5.78
CA LEU A 162 19.74 -13.62 5.96
C LEU A 162 20.50 -13.43 7.30
N PHE A 163 20.07 -14.14 8.35
CA PHE A 163 20.77 -14.13 9.63
C PHE A 163 22.18 -14.76 9.50
N ALA A 164 22.30 -15.89 8.83
CA ALA A 164 23.58 -16.51 8.55
C ALA A 164 24.51 -15.59 7.74
N ALA A 165 23.97 -14.89 6.73
CA ALA A 165 24.73 -13.90 5.97
C ALA A 165 25.19 -12.70 6.84
N LYS A 166 24.42 -12.30 7.86
CA LYS A 166 24.82 -11.28 8.84
C LYS A 166 26.00 -11.75 9.71
N GLN A 167 26.01 -13.02 10.06
CA GLN A 167 27.10 -13.58 10.91
C GLN A 167 28.40 -13.81 10.13
N ASN A 168 28.35 -13.91 8.82
CA ASN A 168 29.52 -14.14 7.98
C ASN A 168 30.30 -12.84 7.72
N PRO A 169 31.58 -12.73 8.12
CA PRO A 169 32.39 -11.51 7.95
C PRO A 169 32.55 -11.03 6.49
N LEU A 170 32.44 -11.96 5.53
CA LEU A 170 32.57 -11.63 4.09
C LEU A 170 31.31 -11.00 3.53
N THR A 171 30.13 -11.34 4.06
CA THR A 171 28.83 -10.96 3.49
C THR A 171 28.08 -9.92 4.32
N CYS A 172 28.44 -9.75 5.59
CA CYS A 172 27.68 -8.93 6.54
C CYS A 172 27.75 -7.41 6.28
N ARG A 173 28.79 -6.93 5.60
CA ARG A 173 29.10 -5.50 5.52
C ARG A 173 28.06 -4.70 4.71
N ILE A 174 27.74 -5.18 3.52
CA ILE A 174 26.72 -4.58 2.65
C ILE A 174 25.86 -5.72 2.12
N ARG A 175 24.61 -5.77 2.56
CA ARG A 175 23.61 -6.72 2.08
C ARG A 175 22.60 -5.98 1.21
N ASN A 176 22.37 -6.49 0.02
CA ASN A 176 21.45 -5.90 -0.95
C ASN A 176 20.45 -6.97 -1.40
N ILE A 177 19.18 -6.81 -1.01
CA ILE A 177 18.16 -7.84 -1.12
C ILE A 177 17.02 -7.35 -2.01
N LEU A 178 16.75 -8.08 -3.07
CA LEU A 178 15.55 -7.91 -3.87
C LEU A 178 14.51 -8.94 -3.39
N LYS A 179 13.31 -8.48 -3.09
CA LYS A 179 12.33 -9.31 -2.41
C LYS A 179 10.96 -9.29 -3.09
N SER A 180 10.27 -10.41 -3.01
CA SER A 180 8.84 -10.49 -3.23
C SER A 180 8.07 -9.62 -2.24
N ARG A 181 6.87 -9.23 -2.61
CA ARG A 181 5.95 -8.48 -1.74
C ARG A 181 5.50 -9.36 -0.57
N GLN A 182 5.35 -8.76 0.62
CA GLN A 182 4.81 -9.36 1.85
C GLN A 182 5.53 -10.60 2.39
N VAL A 183 6.77 -10.86 2.01
CA VAL A 183 7.58 -11.96 2.57
C VAL A 183 8.18 -11.66 3.95
N GLY A 184 7.65 -10.69 4.68
CA GLY A 184 7.99 -10.42 6.08
C GLY A 184 9.40 -9.88 6.34
N LEU A 185 10.08 -9.25 5.35
CA LEU A 185 11.44 -8.76 5.56
C LEU A 185 11.51 -7.54 6.48
N THR A 186 10.55 -6.63 6.43
CA THR A 186 10.48 -5.48 7.35
C THR A 186 10.35 -5.98 8.80
N TYR A 187 9.48 -7.00 9.02
CA TYR A 187 9.34 -7.69 10.30
C TYR A 187 10.66 -8.33 10.75
N TYR A 188 11.29 -9.11 9.86
CA TYR A 188 12.55 -9.79 10.15
C TYR A 188 13.67 -8.79 10.51
N PHE A 189 13.87 -7.73 9.71
CA PHE A 189 14.92 -6.75 9.96
C PHE A 189 14.65 -5.89 11.20
N ALA A 190 13.39 -5.65 11.58
CA ALA A 190 13.06 -5.05 12.86
C ALA A 190 13.53 -5.93 14.04
N GLY A 191 13.29 -7.24 13.97
CA GLY A 191 13.75 -8.19 14.97
C GLY A 191 15.27 -8.35 15.01
N GLU A 192 15.92 -8.45 13.83
CA GLU A 192 17.37 -8.53 13.70
C GLU A 192 18.07 -7.31 14.31
N ALA A 193 17.54 -6.12 14.02
CA ALA A 193 18.09 -4.87 14.55
C ALA A 193 17.88 -4.72 16.06
N PHE A 194 16.71 -5.15 16.57
CA PHE A 194 16.44 -5.14 18.01
C PHE A 194 17.38 -6.09 18.75
N MET A 195 17.51 -7.33 18.27
CA MET A 195 18.48 -8.28 18.80
C MET A 195 19.90 -7.69 18.82
N ASP A 196 20.31 -7.09 17.71
CA ASP A 196 21.65 -6.52 17.58
C ASP A 196 21.88 -5.37 18.56
N ALA A 197 20.92 -4.44 18.67
CA ALA A 197 20.97 -3.33 19.62
C ALA A 197 21.06 -3.80 21.07
N VAL A 198 20.30 -4.85 21.43
CA VAL A 198 20.33 -5.43 22.79
C VAL A 198 21.67 -6.07 23.10
N LEU A 199 22.20 -6.88 22.18
CA LEU A 199 23.38 -7.69 22.44
C LEU A 199 24.71 -6.91 22.32
N THR A 200 24.76 -5.90 21.43
CA THR A 200 26.02 -5.18 21.13
C THR A 200 26.07 -3.77 21.70
N GLY A 201 24.90 -3.16 21.99
CA GLY A 201 24.82 -1.74 22.34
C GLY A 201 24.98 -0.80 21.13
N ASP A 202 24.97 -1.35 19.91
CA ASP A 202 25.17 -0.57 18.68
C ASP A 202 23.87 0.09 18.21
N ASN A 203 23.97 1.33 17.74
CA ASN A 203 22.85 2.07 17.22
C ASN A 203 22.30 1.46 15.93
N GLN A 204 20.99 1.54 15.75
CA GLN A 204 20.26 1.07 14.57
C GLN A 204 19.52 2.22 13.92
N VAL A 205 19.69 2.40 12.63
CA VAL A 205 19.08 3.49 11.86
C VAL A 205 18.25 2.91 10.73
N PHE A 206 16.95 3.20 10.75
CA PHE A 206 16.02 2.79 9.72
C PHE A 206 15.70 3.97 8.82
N LEU A 207 15.84 3.77 7.51
CA LEU A 207 15.54 4.73 6.47
C LEU A 207 14.46 4.17 5.57
N SER A 208 13.40 4.94 5.35
CA SER A 208 12.32 4.60 4.43
C SER A 208 11.90 5.84 3.64
N ALA A 209 11.10 5.65 2.59
CA ALA A 209 10.65 6.74 1.73
C ALA A 209 9.84 7.79 2.51
N SER A 210 9.02 7.35 3.46
CA SER A 210 8.27 8.23 4.36
C SER A 210 8.47 7.86 5.83
N ARG A 211 8.09 8.77 6.70
CA ARG A 211 8.14 8.53 8.14
C ARG A 211 7.18 7.44 8.58
N SER A 212 5.99 7.40 7.99
CA SER A 212 5.00 6.36 8.27
C SER A 212 5.55 4.95 8.03
N GLN A 213 6.32 4.74 6.96
CA GLN A 213 7.00 3.47 6.70
C GLN A 213 8.09 3.16 7.74
N SER A 214 8.89 4.12 8.13
CA SER A 214 9.93 3.89 9.14
C SER A 214 9.34 3.60 10.53
N GLU A 215 8.19 4.15 10.87
CA GLU A 215 7.46 3.87 12.12
C GLU A 215 6.92 2.41 12.19
N ILE A 216 6.78 1.72 11.05
CA ILE A 216 6.44 0.29 11.03
C ILE A 216 7.53 -0.53 11.75
N PHE A 217 8.81 -0.23 11.52
CA PHE A 217 9.91 -0.87 12.26
C PHE A 217 9.79 -0.64 13.76
N ARG A 218 9.49 0.62 14.13
CA ARG A 218 9.30 0.98 15.54
C ARG A 218 8.17 0.19 16.18
N SER A 219 7.04 0.07 15.48
CA SER A 219 5.88 -0.67 15.95
C SER A 219 6.22 -2.15 16.15
N TYR A 220 6.91 -2.79 15.21
CA TYR A 220 7.36 -4.18 15.37
C TYR A 220 8.34 -4.35 16.55
N ILE A 221 9.30 -3.45 16.71
CA ILE A 221 10.27 -3.54 17.81
C ILE A 221 9.59 -3.42 19.17
N ILE A 222 8.63 -2.48 19.32
CA ILE A 222 7.83 -2.35 20.55
C ILE A 222 7.01 -3.62 20.79
N GLN A 223 6.38 -4.15 19.74
CA GLN A 223 5.62 -5.40 19.81
C GLN A 223 6.50 -6.58 20.23
N PHE A 224 7.69 -6.73 19.66
CA PHE A 224 8.63 -7.81 20.02
C PHE A 224 9.09 -7.73 21.45
N ALA A 225 9.49 -6.54 21.92
CA ALA A 225 9.89 -6.33 23.29
C ALA A 225 8.77 -6.73 24.27
N LYS A 226 7.52 -6.36 23.95
CA LYS A 226 6.36 -6.71 24.76
C LYS A 226 6.02 -8.19 24.69
N GLN A 227 5.90 -8.77 23.49
CA GLN A 227 5.43 -10.15 23.31
C GLN A 227 6.46 -11.19 23.71
N TRP A 228 7.75 -10.94 23.42
CA TRP A 228 8.79 -11.94 23.71
C TRP A 228 9.36 -11.84 25.13
N PHE A 229 9.42 -10.60 25.66
CA PHE A 229 10.18 -10.33 26.90
C PHE A 229 9.38 -9.59 27.97
N ASP A 230 8.12 -9.22 27.70
CA ASP A 230 7.27 -8.39 28.60
C ASP A 230 7.94 -7.05 28.98
N ILE A 231 8.68 -6.45 28.02
CA ILE A 231 9.35 -5.17 28.19
C ILE A 231 8.57 -4.09 27.45
N GLU A 232 8.32 -2.97 28.12
CA GLU A 232 7.68 -1.79 27.51
C GLU A 232 8.76 -0.83 27.01
N LEU A 233 8.83 -0.70 25.67
CA LEU A 233 9.71 0.27 25.01
C LEU A 233 8.95 1.55 24.69
N THR A 234 9.58 2.69 24.97
CA THR A 234 9.01 4.03 24.74
C THR A 234 10.06 4.97 24.15
N GLY A 235 9.59 6.04 23.53
CA GLY A 235 10.44 7.08 22.95
C GLY A 235 10.54 7.02 21.43
N ASN A 236 11.01 8.11 20.85
CA ASN A 236 11.41 8.22 19.43
C ASN A 236 12.50 9.28 19.33
N PRO A 237 13.81 8.88 19.24
CA PRO A 237 14.31 7.52 19.17
C PRO A 237 14.01 6.67 20.41
N ILE A 238 14.02 5.33 20.26
CA ILE A 238 14.03 4.41 21.38
C ILE A 238 15.48 4.29 21.86
N THR A 239 15.74 4.69 23.11
CA THR A 239 17.04 4.52 23.75
C THR A 239 16.98 3.39 24.76
N LEU A 240 17.73 2.32 24.56
CA LEU A 240 17.77 1.15 25.41
C LEU A 240 18.63 1.41 26.64
N SER A 241 18.48 0.58 27.70
CA SER A 241 19.23 0.73 28.95
C SER A 241 20.75 0.54 28.79
N ASN A 242 21.22 -0.13 27.72
CA ASN A 242 22.63 -0.25 27.35
C ASN A 242 23.19 0.92 26.53
N GLY A 243 22.37 1.95 26.27
CA GLY A 243 22.73 3.15 25.51
C GLY A 243 22.52 3.04 24.00
N ALA A 244 22.12 1.89 23.46
CA ALA A 244 21.81 1.78 22.04
C ALA A 244 20.58 2.60 21.66
N GLU A 245 20.66 3.30 20.54
CA GLU A 245 19.56 4.09 20.00
C GLU A 245 19.01 3.47 18.72
N LEU A 246 17.69 3.32 18.66
CA LEU A 246 16.96 2.91 17.46
C LEU A 246 16.23 4.13 16.89
N ARG A 247 16.64 4.57 15.69
CA ARG A 247 16.17 5.78 15.04
C ARG A 247 15.40 5.47 13.77
N PHE A 248 14.23 6.09 13.60
CA PHE A 248 13.30 5.86 12.51
C PHE A 248 13.18 7.14 11.70
N LEU A 249 13.73 7.15 10.48
CA LEU A 249 13.95 8.35 9.68
C LEU A 249 13.30 8.23 8.30
N SER A 250 12.78 9.33 7.78
CA SER A 250 12.42 9.45 6.37
C SER A 250 13.57 10.08 5.56
N THR A 251 13.50 9.93 4.23
CA THR A 251 14.50 10.48 3.30
C THR A 251 14.54 12.00 3.28
N ASN A 252 13.49 12.67 3.78
CA ASN A 252 13.41 14.13 3.89
C ASN A 252 14.17 14.69 5.10
N SER A 253 14.74 13.84 5.95
CA SER A 253 15.45 14.26 7.13
C SER A 253 16.81 14.89 6.77
N SER A 254 16.87 16.21 6.72
CA SER A 254 18.13 16.95 6.54
C SER A 254 19.15 16.72 7.65
N THR A 255 18.69 16.21 8.80
CA THR A 255 19.49 15.93 10.00
C THR A 255 20.10 14.52 10.00
N ALA A 256 19.78 13.69 9.02
CA ALA A 256 20.22 12.28 8.97
C ALA A 256 21.75 12.11 8.96
N GLN A 257 22.50 13.10 8.42
CA GLN A 257 23.96 13.02 8.29
C GLN A 257 24.72 12.97 9.64
N GLY A 258 24.10 13.39 10.74
CA GLY A 258 24.73 13.41 12.07
C GLY A 258 24.67 12.08 12.81
N TYR A 259 23.94 11.10 12.31
CA TYR A 259 23.75 9.82 13.00
C TYR A 259 24.71 8.74 12.48
N HIS A 260 25.00 7.75 13.32
CA HIS A 260 25.85 6.63 12.99
C HIS A 260 25.29 5.34 13.62
N GLY A 261 25.47 4.23 12.92
CA GLY A 261 24.95 2.92 13.37
C GLY A 261 24.85 1.92 12.21
N HIS A 262 24.24 0.78 12.50
CA HIS A 262 23.81 -0.15 11.45
C HIS A 262 22.63 0.46 10.71
N VAL A 263 22.69 0.46 9.37
CA VAL A 263 21.69 1.14 8.52
C VAL A 263 20.85 0.12 7.79
N TYR A 264 19.54 0.30 7.87
CA TYR A 264 18.54 -0.47 7.14
C TYR A 264 17.77 0.48 6.22
N VAL A 265 17.75 0.19 4.93
CA VAL A 265 17.07 1.00 3.91
C VAL A 265 15.98 0.16 3.27
N ASP A 266 14.73 0.47 3.60
CA ASP A 266 13.55 -0.24 3.10
C ASP A 266 13.00 0.42 1.84
N GLU A 267 12.54 -0.41 0.91
CA GLU A 267 11.90 -0.03 -0.37
C GLU A 267 12.71 1.01 -1.16
N TYR A 268 14.03 0.82 -1.23
CA TYR A 268 14.95 1.80 -1.84
C TYR A 268 14.74 2.00 -3.35
N PHE A 269 14.11 1.05 -4.05
CA PHE A 269 13.68 1.21 -5.44
C PHE A 269 12.45 2.11 -5.62
N TRP A 270 11.88 2.60 -4.52
CA TRP A 270 10.75 3.52 -4.51
C TRP A 270 11.11 4.86 -3.88
N ILE A 271 12.40 5.07 -3.57
CA ILE A 271 12.90 6.29 -2.96
C ILE A 271 13.39 7.26 -4.04
N ARG A 272 12.75 8.41 -4.08
CA ARG A 272 13.21 9.52 -4.89
C ARG A 272 14.64 9.94 -4.51
N ASP A 273 15.46 10.35 -5.48
CA ASP A 273 16.84 10.81 -5.29
C ASP A 273 17.70 9.76 -4.55
N PHE A 274 17.66 8.50 -5.02
CA PHE A 274 18.42 7.40 -4.42
C PHE A 274 19.92 7.69 -4.27
N ASP A 275 20.53 8.38 -5.20
CA ASP A 275 21.96 8.74 -5.14
C ASP A 275 22.27 9.59 -3.90
N LYS A 276 21.40 10.54 -3.57
CA LYS A 276 21.51 11.35 -2.35
C LYS A 276 21.34 10.48 -1.10
N LEU A 277 20.35 9.61 -1.09
CA LEU A 277 20.10 8.69 0.02
C LEU A 277 21.26 7.73 0.24
N SER A 278 21.78 7.12 -0.84
CA SER A 278 22.94 6.22 -0.79
C SER A 278 24.17 6.91 -0.21
N THR A 279 24.37 8.17 -0.55
CA THR A 279 25.45 9.01 0.04
C THR A 279 25.24 9.18 1.54
N VAL A 280 24.03 9.53 2.00
CA VAL A 280 23.71 9.70 3.42
C VAL A 280 23.85 8.37 4.18
N ALA A 281 23.30 7.28 3.66
CA ALA A 281 23.42 5.95 4.26
C ALA A 281 24.89 5.49 4.34
N SER A 282 25.70 5.84 3.33
CA SER A 282 27.12 5.56 3.34
C SER A 282 27.88 6.36 4.40
N ALA A 283 27.50 7.62 4.62
CA ALA A 283 28.10 8.47 5.67
C ALA A 283 27.79 7.90 7.07
N MET A 284 26.54 7.51 7.34
CA MET A 284 26.14 6.90 8.61
C MET A 284 26.86 5.58 8.89
N GLY A 285 27.02 4.76 7.85
CA GLY A 285 27.68 3.45 7.92
C GLY A 285 29.16 3.48 7.53
N THR A 286 29.89 4.59 7.71
CA THR A 286 31.29 4.74 7.25
C THR A 286 32.24 3.82 8.00
N HIS A 287 32.13 3.72 9.32
CA HIS A 287 33.04 2.89 10.11
C HIS A 287 32.90 1.42 9.74
N LYS A 288 33.99 0.67 9.75
CA LYS A 288 34.05 -0.74 9.33
C LYS A 288 33.13 -1.66 10.15
N LYS A 289 32.76 -1.29 11.37
CA LYS A 289 31.87 -2.06 12.23
C LYS A 289 30.38 -1.92 11.82
N TRP A 290 29.99 -0.82 11.14
CA TRP A 290 28.60 -0.57 10.76
C TRP A 290 28.23 -1.32 9.50
N ARG A 291 27.11 -2.01 9.52
CA ARG A 291 26.53 -2.74 8.39
C ARG A 291 25.54 -1.85 7.66
N LYS A 292 25.36 -2.11 6.38
CA LYS A 292 24.34 -1.46 5.52
C LYS A 292 23.50 -2.55 4.88
N THR A 293 22.21 -2.51 5.12
CA THR A 293 21.24 -3.46 4.56
C THR A 293 20.24 -2.72 3.73
N TYR A 294 20.20 -3.01 2.44
CA TYR A 294 19.25 -2.48 1.48
C TYR A 294 18.29 -3.59 1.10
N PHE A 295 16.99 -3.35 1.11
CA PHE A 295 16.02 -4.34 0.67
C PHE A 295 14.79 -3.67 0.09
N SER A 296 14.25 -4.21 -1.01
CA SER A 296 13.17 -3.59 -1.77
C SER A 296 12.46 -4.58 -2.66
N THR A 297 11.20 -4.29 -2.95
CA THR A 297 10.54 -4.78 -4.16
C THR A 297 11.09 -4.02 -5.38
N PRO A 298 11.13 -4.63 -6.60
CA PRO A 298 11.60 -3.93 -7.79
C PRO A 298 10.61 -2.86 -8.26
N SER A 299 11.13 -1.77 -8.79
CA SER A 299 10.37 -0.78 -9.56
C SER A 299 10.69 -0.89 -11.05
N ALA A 300 11.14 0.17 -11.69
CA ALA A 300 11.50 0.15 -13.12
C ALA A 300 13.03 0.13 -13.33
N VAL A 301 13.46 -0.45 -14.44
CA VAL A 301 14.87 -0.43 -14.89
C VAL A 301 15.42 1.00 -14.98
N SER A 302 14.55 1.98 -15.26
CA SER A 302 14.92 3.40 -15.37
C SER A 302 15.17 4.10 -14.03
N HIS A 303 14.95 3.42 -12.89
CA HIS A 303 15.18 4.00 -11.57
C HIS A 303 16.67 4.18 -11.26
N GLN A 304 17.01 5.25 -10.54
CA GLN A 304 18.42 5.58 -10.18
C GLN A 304 19.13 4.46 -9.40
N ALA A 305 18.39 3.65 -8.63
CA ALA A 305 18.96 2.55 -7.86
C ALA A 305 19.28 1.30 -8.70
N TYR A 306 18.83 1.23 -9.96
CA TYR A 306 19.09 0.04 -10.79
C TYR A 306 20.57 -0.21 -11.08
N PRO A 307 21.40 0.81 -11.44
CA PRO A 307 22.84 0.64 -11.57
C PRO A 307 23.55 0.19 -10.29
N PHE A 308 23.04 0.60 -9.12
CA PHE A 308 23.54 0.15 -7.81
C PHE A 308 23.20 -1.34 -7.56
N TRP A 309 21.97 -1.78 -7.85
CA TRP A 309 21.56 -3.18 -7.74
C TRP A 309 22.28 -4.07 -8.76
N SER A 310 22.27 -3.71 -10.02
CA SER A 310 22.88 -4.49 -11.11
C SER A 310 24.41 -4.54 -11.03
N GLY A 311 25.02 -3.64 -10.23
CA GLY A 311 26.47 -3.45 -10.17
C GLY A 311 27.07 -2.68 -11.34
N GLU A 312 26.24 -2.11 -12.21
CA GLU A 312 26.66 -1.33 -13.35
C GLU A 312 27.45 -0.07 -12.93
N GLU A 313 27.02 0.57 -11.84
CA GLU A 313 27.72 1.71 -11.26
C GLU A 313 29.20 1.38 -10.95
N PHE A 314 29.44 0.22 -10.32
CA PHE A 314 30.79 -0.23 -10.02
C PHE A 314 31.55 -0.62 -11.29
N ARG A 315 30.94 -1.42 -12.19
CA ARG A 315 31.60 -1.84 -13.44
C ARG A 315 32.04 -0.66 -14.31
N ASN A 316 31.25 0.40 -14.34
CA ASN A 316 31.55 1.61 -15.09
C ASN A 316 32.58 2.52 -14.40
N SER A 317 32.83 2.34 -13.11
CA SER A 317 33.81 3.10 -12.36
C SER A 317 35.26 2.78 -12.75
N LYS A 318 36.18 3.70 -12.51
CA LYS A 318 37.63 3.46 -12.73
C LYS A 318 38.12 2.25 -11.93
N ARG A 319 37.61 2.04 -10.73
CA ARG A 319 37.97 0.92 -9.87
C ARG A 319 37.45 -0.41 -10.42
N GLY A 320 36.19 -0.46 -10.85
CA GLY A 320 35.58 -1.65 -11.42
C GLY A 320 36.24 -2.09 -12.72
N LYS A 321 36.56 -1.15 -13.60
CA LYS A 321 37.31 -1.41 -14.85
C LYS A 321 38.70 -1.99 -14.59
N LYS A 322 39.34 -1.59 -13.47
CA LYS A 322 40.66 -2.10 -13.08
C LYS A 322 40.58 -3.43 -12.34
N ALA A 323 39.54 -3.63 -11.53
CA ALA A 323 39.43 -4.79 -10.64
C ALA A 323 39.23 -6.10 -11.44
N GLY A 324 38.55 -6.03 -12.59
CA GLY A 324 38.13 -7.21 -13.31
C GLY A 324 37.20 -8.08 -12.45
N GLY A 325 37.07 -9.33 -12.80
CA GLY A 325 36.32 -10.33 -12.03
C GLY A 325 35.04 -10.77 -12.73
N VAL A 326 34.68 -12.03 -12.48
CA VAL A 326 33.45 -12.60 -13.01
C VAL A 326 32.29 -12.09 -12.15
N TRP A 327 31.35 -11.44 -12.80
CA TRP A 327 30.13 -10.99 -12.12
C TRP A 327 29.18 -12.19 -11.97
N PRO A 328 28.62 -12.48 -10.79
CA PRO A 328 27.65 -13.53 -10.62
C PRO A 328 26.43 -13.32 -11.50
N THR A 329 25.82 -14.38 -11.99
CA THR A 329 24.54 -14.29 -12.74
C THR A 329 23.39 -13.94 -11.80
N GLU A 330 22.33 -13.32 -12.30
CA GLU A 330 21.14 -13.01 -11.49
C GLU A 330 20.53 -14.27 -10.87
N ALA A 331 20.59 -15.41 -11.57
CA ALA A 331 20.13 -16.68 -11.03
C ALA A 331 20.89 -17.11 -9.76
N SER A 332 22.15 -16.73 -9.61
CA SER A 332 22.93 -17.06 -8.39
C SER A 332 22.50 -16.24 -7.18
N TYR A 333 21.75 -15.16 -7.35
CA TYR A 333 21.27 -14.33 -6.26
C TYR A 333 20.18 -15.02 -5.42
N THR A 334 19.50 -16.04 -5.94
CA THR A 334 18.55 -16.84 -5.15
C THR A 334 19.24 -17.57 -4.00
N GLN A 335 20.50 -17.93 -4.17
CA GLN A 335 21.34 -18.53 -3.12
C GLN A 335 22.15 -17.49 -2.33
N GLY A 336 22.16 -16.25 -2.80
CA GLY A 336 22.99 -15.19 -2.27
C GLY A 336 24.43 -15.25 -2.78
N ALA A 337 24.90 -14.18 -3.38
CA ALA A 337 26.23 -14.10 -3.97
C ALA A 337 26.98 -12.84 -3.56
N LEU A 338 28.25 -13.00 -3.19
CA LEU A 338 29.16 -11.87 -2.96
C LEU A 338 29.67 -11.39 -4.33
N CYS A 339 29.44 -10.13 -4.62
CA CYS A 339 29.80 -9.51 -5.90
C CYS A 339 31.13 -8.75 -5.82
N PRO A 340 31.80 -8.48 -6.98
CA PRO A 340 33.09 -7.79 -7.02
C PRO A 340 33.09 -6.37 -6.44
N ASP A 341 31.92 -5.75 -6.31
CA ASP A 341 31.75 -4.45 -5.64
C ASP A 341 31.70 -4.54 -4.10
N GLY A 342 31.84 -5.75 -3.55
CA GLY A 342 31.79 -6.01 -2.11
C GLY A 342 30.37 -6.06 -1.52
N GLN A 343 29.35 -6.09 -2.35
CA GLN A 343 27.96 -6.26 -1.91
C GLN A 343 27.57 -7.74 -1.99
N TRP A 344 26.92 -8.23 -0.95
CA TRP A 344 26.24 -9.52 -1.01
C TRP A 344 24.81 -9.29 -1.50
N ARG A 345 24.47 -9.92 -2.64
CA ARG A 345 23.15 -9.81 -3.25
C ARG A 345 22.36 -11.09 -3.05
N LYS A 346 21.07 -10.92 -2.72
CA LYS A 346 20.11 -12.01 -2.64
C LYS A 346 18.79 -11.60 -3.25
N THR A 347 18.19 -12.50 -4.01
CA THR A 347 16.81 -12.38 -4.49
C THR A 347 15.95 -13.39 -3.73
N ILE A 348 14.78 -12.96 -3.27
CA ILE A 348 13.80 -13.80 -2.58
C ILE A 348 12.48 -13.65 -3.33
N THR A 349 12.16 -14.65 -4.14
CA THR A 349 10.91 -14.76 -4.88
C THR A 349 9.82 -15.37 -4.00
N LEU A 350 8.58 -15.42 -4.51
CA LEU A 350 7.49 -16.12 -3.86
C LEU A 350 7.80 -17.62 -3.71
N ASP A 351 8.37 -18.24 -4.76
CA ASP A 351 8.76 -19.66 -4.72
C ASP A 351 9.83 -19.93 -3.65
N ASP A 352 10.83 -19.03 -3.53
CA ASP A 352 11.83 -19.12 -2.48
C ASP A 352 11.19 -19.01 -1.08
N ALA A 353 10.18 -18.15 -0.94
CA ALA A 353 9.46 -18.00 0.32
C ALA A 353 8.65 -19.25 0.67
N ILE A 354 7.88 -19.81 -0.27
CA ILE A 354 7.10 -21.03 -0.08
C ILE A 354 8.03 -22.22 0.19
N ALA A 355 9.08 -22.39 -0.61
CA ALA A 355 10.09 -23.42 -0.39
C ALA A 355 10.82 -23.28 0.97
N GLY A 356 10.90 -22.05 1.46
CA GLY A 356 11.43 -21.71 2.77
C GLY A 356 10.46 -21.92 3.93
N GLY A 357 9.28 -22.46 3.67
CA GLY A 357 8.26 -22.78 4.68
C GLY A 357 7.22 -21.70 4.94
N CYS A 358 7.19 -20.64 4.14
CA CYS A 358 6.16 -19.60 4.25
C CYS A 358 4.80 -20.14 3.76
N ASP A 359 3.85 -20.24 4.66
CA ASP A 359 2.49 -20.75 4.43
C ASP A 359 1.42 -19.65 4.34
N LEU A 360 1.86 -18.39 4.21
CA LEU A 360 0.98 -17.22 4.20
C LEU A 360 0.32 -16.97 2.84
N PHE A 361 0.78 -17.64 1.78
CA PHE A 361 0.35 -17.39 0.43
C PHE A 361 -0.46 -18.54 -0.15
N ASP A 362 -1.57 -18.21 -0.75
CA ASP A 362 -2.30 -19.08 -1.65
C ASP A 362 -1.87 -18.75 -3.08
N LEU A 363 -1.00 -19.59 -3.65
CA LEU A 363 -0.42 -19.35 -4.98
C LEU A 363 -1.48 -19.33 -6.08
N GLU A 364 -2.44 -20.28 -6.03
CA GLU A 364 -3.51 -20.37 -7.03
C GLU A 364 -4.38 -19.12 -6.97
N GLN A 365 -4.73 -18.68 -5.76
CA GLN A 365 -5.50 -17.46 -5.55
C GLN A 365 -4.73 -16.22 -6.04
N LEU A 366 -3.44 -16.11 -5.75
CA LEU A 366 -2.61 -14.99 -6.21
C LEU A 366 -2.49 -14.94 -7.74
N GLN A 367 -2.34 -16.10 -8.41
CA GLN A 367 -2.32 -16.18 -9.88
C GLN A 367 -3.65 -15.76 -10.50
N LEU A 368 -4.77 -15.99 -9.81
CA LEU A 368 -6.08 -15.49 -10.23
C LEU A 368 -6.27 -13.99 -9.93
N GLU A 369 -5.51 -13.45 -8.98
CA GLU A 369 -5.63 -12.06 -8.51
C GLU A 369 -4.79 -11.07 -9.28
N TYR A 370 -3.64 -11.48 -9.84
CA TYR A 370 -2.67 -10.59 -10.47
C TYR A 370 -2.48 -10.95 -11.94
N ASP A 371 -2.37 -9.91 -12.81
CA ASP A 371 -1.90 -10.14 -14.17
C ASP A 371 -0.44 -10.61 -14.18
N GLU A 372 -0.03 -11.26 -15.28
CA GLU A 372 1.29 -11.86 -15.42
C GLU A 372 2.42 -10.84 -15.19
N ASP A 373 2.35 -9.65 -15.81
CA ASP A 373 3.40 -8.63 -15.71
C ASP A 373 3.57 -8.19 -14.24
N LYS A 374 2.45 -7.96 -13.55
CA LYS A 374 2.43 -7.52 -12.16
C LYS A 374 2.76 -8.66 -11.20
N PHE A 375 2.29 -9.86 -11.51
CA PHE A 375 2.64 -11.06 -10.75
C PHE A 375 4.15 -11.30 -10.80
N GLN A 376 4.74 -11.21 -11.98
CA GLN A 376 6.19 -11.31 -12.17
C GLN A 376 6.95 -10.20 -11.44
N GLN A 377 6.45 -8.97 -11.46
CA GLN A 377 7.06 -7.87 -10.74
C GLN A 377 6.99 -8.06 -9.22
N LEU A 378 5.77 -8.26 -8.69
CA LEU A 378 5.52 -8.24 -7.25
C LEU A 378 6.06 -9.49 -6.55
N PHE A 379 5.98 -10.64 -7.21
CA PHE A 379 6.25 -11.93 -6.59
C PHE A 379 7.52 -12.61 -7.11
N TYR A 380 7.92 -12.35 -8.35
CA TYR A 380 9.13 -12.90 -8.95
C TYR A 380 10.26 -11.88 -9.17
N CYS A 381 10.12 -10.71 -8.55
CA CYS A 381 11.15 -9.69 -8.52
C CYS A 381 11.59 -9.19 -9.91
N LYS A 382 10.71 -9.17 -10.90
CA LYS A 382 11.01 -8.62 -12.22
C LYS A 382 10.85 -7.11 -12.23
N PHE A 383 11.77 -6.42 -12.87
CA PHE A 383 11.69 -4.97 -13.04
C PHE A 383 10.70 -4.60 -14.14
N ILE A 384 9.97 -3.49 -13.95
CA ILE A 384 9.04 -2.98 -14.96
C ILE A 384 9.84 -2.39 -16.12
N ASP A 385 9.49 -2.79 -17.35
CA ASP A 385 9.85 -2.03 -18.52
C ASP A 385 8.87 -0.87 -18.69
N SER A 386 9.28 0.31 -18.26
CA SER A 386 8.45 1.52 -18.35
C SER A 386 8.52 2.22 -19.72
N SER A 387 9.14 1.62 -20.74
CA SER A 387 9.31 2.23 -22.06
C SER A 387 7.98 2.52 -22.77
N GLN A 388 6.95 1.71 -22.51
CA GLN A 388 5.60 1.85 -23.08
C GLN A 388 4.60 2.52 -22.16
N SER A 389 4.98 2.83 -20.91
CA SER A 389 4.08 3.47 -19.97
C SER A 389 3.69 4.88 -20.43
N ALA A 390 2.42 5.22 -20.20
CA ALA A 390 1.93 6.59 -20.40
C ALA A 390 2.52 7.60 -19.40
N PHE A 391 3.06 7.11 -18.28
CA PHE A 391 3.60 7.92 -17.19
C PHE A 391 5.07 7.57 -16.92
N GLY A 392 5.92 8.58 -16.87
CA GLY A 392 7.34 8.38 -16.56
C GLY A 392 7.58 8.22 -15.06
N LEU A 393 8.38 7.22 -14.66
CA LEU A 393 8.70 7.02 -13.24
C LEU A 393 9.26 8.28 -12.58
N LYS A 394 10.18 8.98 -13.24
CA LYS A 394 10.77 10.23 -12.73
C LYS A 394 9.74 11.33 -12.48
N ASP A 395 8.66 11.38 -13.24
CA ASP A 395 7.59 12.34 -13.04
C ASP A 395 6.74 11.97 -11.83
N LEU A 396 6.48 10.66 -11.65
CA LEU A 396 5.78 10.12 -10.48
C LEU A 396 6.57 10.31 -9.19
N GLU A 397 7.88 10.08 -9.20
CA GLU A 397 8.76 10.33 -8.04
C GLU A 397 8.75 11.79 -7.58
N ARG A 398 8.55 12.75 -8.49
CA ARG A 398 8.41 14.18 -8.12
C ARG A 398 7.11 14.48 -7.37
N CYS A 399 6.17 13.56 -7.40
CA CYS A 399 4.91 13.67 -6.68
C CYS A 399 4.98 13.07 -5.26
N TYR A 400 6.10 12.47 -4.86
CA TYR A 400 6.26 11.91 -3.52
C TYR A 400 6.40 12.99 -2.46
N SER A 401 5.68 12.81 -1.37
CA SER A 401 5.68 13.65 -0.18
C SER A 401 5.70 12.78 1.08
N ASP A 402 5.74 13.39 2.23
CA ASP A 402 5.59 12.72 3.52
C ASP A 402 4.34 13.29 4.20
N LEU A 403 3.35 12.44 4.48
CA LEU A 403 2.10 12.85 5.13
C LEU A 403 2.35 13.57 6.46
N SER A 404 3.40 13.20 7.18
CA SER A 404 3.73 13.82 8.47
C SER A 404 4.10 15.30 8.39
N LEU A 405 4.34 15.82 7.18
CA LEU A 405 4.61 17.22 6.91
C LEU A 405 3.33 18.06 6.67
N TRP A 406 2.17 17.43 6.58
CA TRP A 406 0.90 18.10 6.33
C TRP A 406 0.23 18.46 7.66
N GLU A 407 0.59 19.63 8.22
CA GLU A 407 0.10 20.08 9.52
C GLU A 407 -1.43 20.27 9.59
N ASP A 408 -2.06 20.49 8.44
CA ASP A 408 -3.51 20.69 8.28
C ASP A 408 -4.30 19.39 8.10
N TYR A 409 -3.62 18.23 8.14
CA TYR A 409 -4.23 16.91 7.99
C TYR A 409 -3.84 15.98 9.14
N ASN A 410 -4.85 15.44 9.85
CA ASN A 410 -4.64 14.44 10.90
C ASN A 410 -5.64 13.28 10.74
N PRO A 411 -5.20 12.09 10.31
CA PRO A 411 -6.07 10.95 10.04
C PRO A 411 -6.82 10.42 11.28
N GLU A 412 -6.34 10.69 12.49
CA GLU A 412 -6.93 10.22 13.75
C GLU A 412 -8.18 11.01 14.18
N LEU A 413 -8.44 12.16 13.57
CA LEU A 413 -9.58 12.99 13.90
C LEU A 413 -10.85 12.55 13.16
N ASP A 414 -12.02 12.78 13.76
CA ASP A 414 -13.31 12.57 13.12
C ASP A 414 -13.47 13.39 11.82
N ARG A 415 -12.86 14.58 11.81
CA ARG A 415 -12.73 15.47 10.64
C ARG A 415 -11.26 15.68 10.31
N PRO A 416 -10.62 14.73 9.58
CA PRO A 416 -9.18 14.72 9.37
C PRO A 416 -8.61 15.96 8.68
N PHE A 417 -9.44 16.64 7.87
CA PHE A 417 -9.07 17.81 7.08
C PHE A 417 -9.97 19.02 7.38
N GLY A 418 -10.62 19.02 8.55
CA GLY A 418 -11.53 20.05 8.98
C GLY A 418 -12.67 20.29 7.97
N ASN A 419 -12.91 21.57 7.60
CA ASN A 419 -13.91 21.96 6.61
C ASN A 419 -13.32 22.20 5.21
N SER A 420 -12.04 21.92 4.99
CA SER A 420 -11.41 22.08 3.69
C SER A 420 -12.02 21.13 2.66
N PRO A 421 -12.22 21.57 1.41
CA PRO A 421 -12.88 20.78 0.39
C PRO A 421 -12.03 19.59 -0.04
N VAL A 422 -12.68 18.46 -0.33
CA VAL A 422 -12.05 17.30 -0.95
C VAL A 422 -12.87 16.78 -2.12
N TRP A 423 -12.21 16.08 -3.03
CA TRP A 423 -12.80 15.37 -4.15
C TRP A 423 -12.59 13.86 -3.95
N LEU A 424 -13.62 13.08 -4.26
CA LEU A 424 -13.54 11.63 -4.29
C LEU A 424 -13.47 11.17 -5.74
N GLY A 425 -12.57 10.24 -6.00
CA GLY A 425 -12.54 9.48 -7.24
C GLY A 425 -12.79 8.02 -6.91
N TYR A 426 -13.71 7.39 -7.61
CA TYR A 426 -14.15 6.05 -7.29
C TYR A 426 -14.22 5.17 -8.53
N ASP A 427 -13.53 4.05 -8.47
CA ASP A 427 -13.51 2.98 -9.47
C ASP A 427 -14.18 1.75 -8.85
N PRO A 428 -15.47 1.47 -9.16
CA PRO A 428 -16.21 0.38 -8.54
C PRO A 428 -15.90 -0.97 -9.16
N SER A 429 -15.77 -1.99 -8.33
CA SER A 429 -15.66 -3.38 -8.74
C SER A 429 -16.53 -4.29 -7.87
N ARG A 430 -16.90 -5.49 -8.36
CA ARG A 430 -17.76 -6.41 -7.62
C ARG A 430 -17.09 -7.73 -7.24
N THR A 431 -16.33 -8.35 -8.12
CA THR A 431 -15.97 -9.76 -7.98
C THR A 431 -14.49 -10.07 -8.07
N ARG A 432 -13.74 -9.44 -8.97
CA ARG A 432 -12.34 -9.79 -9.25
C ARG A 432 -11.36 -8.69 -8.89
N ASP A 433 -11.74 -7.45 -9.17
CA ASP A 433 -10.90 -6.27 -8.98
C ASP A 433 -11.23 -5.57 -7.66
N ASP A 434 -10.32 -4.80 -7.13
CA ASP A 434 -10.56 -3.96 -5.97
C ASP A 434 -11.44 -2.76 -6.34
N ALA A 435 -12.56 -2.59 -5.65
CA ALA A 435 -13.27 -1.32 -5.69
C ALA A 435 -12.42 -0.28 -4.97
N THR A 436 -11.91 0.71 -5.68
CA THR A 436 -10.93 1.68 -5.15
C THR A 436 -11.50 3.08 -5.07
N CYS A 437 -11.38 3.71 -3.91
CA CYS A 437 -11.78 5.09 -3.68
C CYS A 437 -10.60 5.89 -3.14
N VAL A 438 -10.36 7.08 -3.69
CA VAL A 438 -9.34 8.01 -3.21
C VAL A 438 -9.96 9.33 -2.75
N VAL A 439 -9.37 9.91 -1.71
CA VAL A 439 -9.72 11.24 -1.18
C VAL A 439 -8.63 12.20 -1.59
N VAL A 440 -8.96 13.18 -2.41
CA VAL A 440 -8.02 14.16 -2.96
C VAL A 440 -8.38 15.57 -2.50
N ALA A 441 -7.46 16.25 -1.83
CA ALA A 441 -7.58 17.68 -1.53
C ALA A 441 -7.20 18.50 -2.77
N PRO A 442 -8.08 19.35 -3.32
CA PRO A 442 -7.70 20.26 -4.39
C PRO A 442 -6.84 21.41 -3.86
N PRO A 443 -6.04 22.07 -4.72
CA PRO A 443 -5.27 23.25 -4.32
C PRO A 443 -6.22 24.39 -3.93
N LEU A 444 -6.03 24.95 -2.75
CA LEU A 444 -6.83 26.07 -2.23
C LEU A 444 -6.25 27.43 -2.63
N GLU A 445 -4.94 27.47 -2.93
CA GLU A 445 -4.21 28.69 -3.30
C GLU A 445 -3.47 28.51 -4.62
N PRO A 446 -3.20 29.60 -5.34
CA PRO A 446 -2.37 29.56 -6.54
C PRO A 446 -0.97 28.97 -6.23
N GLY A 447 -0.60 27.91 -6.92
CA GLY A 447 0.68 27.21 -6.72
C GLY A 447 0.65 26.09 -5.70
N ALA A 448 -0.43 25.91 -4.93
CA ALA A 448 -0.64 24.75 -4.12
C ALA A 448 -0.86 23.49 -4.99
N LYS A 449 -0.68 22.32 -4.40
CA LYS A 449 -0.79 21.05 -5.07
C LYS A 449 -2.08 20.33 -4.69
N PHE A 450 -2.53 19.44 -5.56
CA PHE A 450 -3.42 18.36 -5.14
C PHE A 450 -2.73 17.46 -4.17
N ARG A 451 -3.43 16.96 -3.15
CA ARG A 451 -2.88 16.00 -2.19
C ARG A 451 -3.81 14.79 -2.07
N ILE A 452 -3.30 13.59 -2.27
CA ILE A 452 -4.05 12.37 -1.99
C ILE A 452 -3.98 12.14 -0.49
N LEU A 453 -5.08 12.35 0.23
CA LEU A 453 -5.16 12.27 1.69
C LEU A 453 -5.37 10.83 2.17
N GLU A 454 -6.24 10.08 1.47
CA GLU A 454 -6.58 8.70 1.80
C GLU A 454 -6.82 7.89 0.53
N LYS A 455 -6.60 6.58 0.64
CA LYS A 455 -6.94 5.58 -0.36
C LYS A 455 -7.61 4.39 0.32
N HIS A 456 -8.66 3.89 -0.29
CA HIS A 456 -9.46 2.78 0.22
C HIS A 456 -9.64 1.76 -0.87
N SER A 457 -9.49 0.48 -0.53
CA SER A 457 -9.73 -0.64 -1.44
C SER A 457 -10.64 -1.66 -0.75
N TRP A 458 -11.67 -2.11 -1.47
CA TRP A 458 -12.66 -3.06 -0.97
C TRP A 458 -12.84 -4.17 -1.99
N ARG A 459 -12.45 -5.38 -1.62
CA ARG A 459 -12.52 -6.54 -2.50
C ARG A 459 -13.71 -7.42 -2.19
N GLY A 460 -14.44 -7.86 -3.24
CA GLY A 460 -15.53 -8.84 -3.10
C GLY A 460 -16.76 -8.35 -2.36
N HIS A 461 -16.89 -7.06 -2.06
CA HIS A 461 -18.00 -6.51 -1.32
C HIS A 461 -19.17 -6.09 -2.23
N SER A 462 -20.41 -6.19 -1.68
CA SER A 462 -21.61 -5.74 -2.38
C SER A 462 -21.60 -4.23 -2.66
N PHE A 463 -22.32 -3.78 -3.68
CA PHE A 463 -22.46 -2.35 -3.99
C PHE A 463 -23.08 -1.55 -2.85
N THR A 464 -23.99 -2.14 -2.08
CA THR A 464 -24.56 -1.52 -0.88
C THR A 464 -23.49 -1.25 0.17
N PHE A 465 -22.57 -2.20 0.41
CA PHE A 465 -21.45 -2.00 1.31
C PHE A 465 -20.54 -0.89 0.79
N GLN A 466 -20.18 -0.93 -0.49
CA GLN A 466 -19.29 0.05 -1.12
C GLN A 466 -19.89 1.47 -1.03
N ALA A 467 -21.18 1.64 -1.38
CA ALA A 467 -21.90 2.91 -1.25
C ALA A 467 -21.93 3.41 0.21
N ALA A 468 -22.11 2.50 1.17
CA ALA A 468 -22.06 2.84 2.61
C ALA A 468 -20.66 3.33 3.04
N GLN A 469 -19.57 2.77 2.50
CA GLN A 469 -18.22 3.26 2.78
C GLN A 469 -17.99 4.65 2.16
N VAL A 470 -18.43 4.87 0.91
CA VAL A 470 -18.36 6.20 0.28
C VAL A 470 -19.18 7.23 1.10
N LYS A 471 -20.36 6.84 1.61
CA LYS A 471 -21.16 7.69 2.50
C LYS A 471 -20.40 8.10 3.76
N LYS A 472 -19.72 7.18 4.42
CA LYS A 472 -18.87 7.49 5.59
C LYS A 472 -17.79 8.52 5.25
N LEU A 473 -17.19 8.44 4.05
CA LEU A 473 -16.24 9.46 3.62
C LEU A 473 -16.91 10.84 3.46
N THR A 474 -18.16 10.91 2.98
CA THR A 474 -18.89 12.18 2.92
C THR A 474 -19.27 12.73 4.30
N GLU A 475 -19.39 11.90 5.30
CA GLU A 475 -19.63 12.31 6.70
C GLU A 475 -18.32 12.80 7.36
N ARG A 476 -17.19 12.21 6.99
CA ARG A 476 -15.85 12.47 7.53
C ARG A 476 -15.16 13.70 6.90
N PHE A 477 -15.43 13.95 5.61
CA PHE A 477 -14.81 15.02 4.83
C PHE A 477 -15.85 15.98 4.26
N ASN A 478 -15.44 17.20 3.94
CA ASN A 478 -16.23 18.16 3.18
C ASN A 478 -16.11 17.85 1.68
N VAL A 479 -16.86 16.84 1.22
CA VAL A 479 -16.81 16.37 -0.17
C VAL A 479 -17.54 17.33 -1.10
N GLN A 480 -16.84 17.84 -2.12
CA GLN A 480 -17.37 18.77 -3.11
C GLN A 480 -17.55 18.14 -4.50
N HIS A 481 -16.90 17.03 -4.76
CA HIS A 481 -16.98 16.27 -6.00
C HIS A 481 -16.83 14.79 -5.74
N ILE A 482 -17.63 13.98 -6.43
CA ILE A 482 -17.46 12.51 -6.49
C ILE A 482 -17.51 12.12 -7.97
N GLY A 483 -16.38 11.69 -8.54
CA GLY A 483 -16.31 11.10 -9.87
C GLY A 483 -16.35 9.57 -9.78
N ILE A 484 -17.31 8.95 -10.47
CA ILE A 484 -17.55 7.49 -10.39
C ILE A 484 -17.55 6.89 -11.79
N ASP A 485 -16.75 5.84 -12.02
CA ASP A 485 -16.89 5.04 -13.22
C ASP A 485 -18.24 4.32 -13.23
N ILE A 486 -19.03 4.56 -14.26
CA ILE A 486 -20.30 3.88 -14.49
C ILE A 486 -20.23 2.85 -15.61
N THR A 487 -19.05 2.53 -16.12
CA THR A 487 -18.89 1.57 -17.20
C THR A 487 -19.20 0.15 -16.70
N GLY A 488 -20.14 -0.53 -17.34
CA GLY A 488 -20.54 -1.88 -16.96
C GLY A 488 -21.25 -1.93 -15.60
N VAL A 489 -20.59 -2.50 -14.58
CA VAL A 489 -21.20 -2.74 -13.25
C VAL A 489 -21.35 -1.48 -12.39
N GLY A 490 -20.68 -0.39 -12.74
CA GLY A 490 -20.62 0.84 -11.95
C GLY A 490 -21.95 1.57 -11.79
N TYR A 491 -22.91 1.36 -12.70
CA TYR A 491 -24.26 1.95 -12.58
C TYR A 491 -24.94 1.60 -11.25
N GLY A 492 -24.82 0.34 -10.81
CA GLY A 492 -25.51 -0.09 -9.59
C GLY A 492 -25.06 0.62 -8.33
N VAL A 493 -23.76 0.93 -8.21
CA VAL A 493 -23.24 1.67 -7.06
C VAL A 493 -23.45 3.18 -7.24
N PHE A 494 -23.41 3.67 -8.46
CA PHE A 494 -23.66 5.08 -8.76
C PHE A 494 -25.05 5.51 -8.30
N ASP A 495 -26.10 4.73 -8.60
CA ASP A 495 -27.45 5.02 -8.15
C ASP A 495 -27.55 5.08 -6.62
N LEU A 496 -26.93 4.11 -5.91
CA LEU A 496 -26.87 4.13 -4.46
C LEU A 496 -26.12 5.33 -3.88
N VAL A 497 -25.07 5.80 -4.56
CA VAL A 497 -24.35 7.00 -4.14
C VAL A 497 -25.18 8.26 -4.38
N ARG A 498 -25.94 8.32 -5.47
CA ARG A 498 -26.82 9.45 -5.77
C ARG A 498 -27.92 9.65 -4.73
N ASP A 499 -28.36 8.61 -4.07
CA ASP A 499 -29.38 8.70 -3.00
C ASP A 499 -28.95 9.63 -1.85
N PHE A 500 -27.67 9.68 -1.54
CA PHE A 500 -27.14 10.55 -0.47
C PHE A 500 -26.26 11.69 -1.00
N TYR A 501 -25.78 11.61 -2.23
CA TYR A 501 -24.97 12.65 -2.87
C TYR A 501 -25.41 12.88 -4.32
N ALA A 502 -26.47 13.66 -4.48
CA ALA A 502 -27.14 13.88 -5.78
C ALA A 502 -26.24 14.53 -6.86
N LYS A 503 -25.12 15.16 -6.47
CA LYS A 503 -24.15 15.80 -7.37
C LYS A 503 -23.03 14.86 -7.84
N ALA A 504 -23.13 13.56 -7.59
CA ALA A 504 -22.15 12.59 -8.09
C ALA A 504 -22.05 12.68 -9.62
N THR A 505 -20.83 12.68 -10.14
CA THR A 505 -20.53 12.81 -11.57
C THR A 505 -20.29 11.43 -12.17
N PRO A 506 -21.14 10.99 -13.11
CA PRO A 506 -20.92 9.73 -13.79
C PRO A 506 -19.81 9.88 -14.83
N ILE A 507 -18.89 8.91 -14.85
CA ILE A 507 -17.82 8.83 -15.83
C ILE A 507 -18.04 7.57 -16.65
N HIS A 508 -18.38 7.72 -17.91
CA HIS A 508 -18.51 6.61 -18.84
C HIS A 508 -17.28 6.52 -19.73
N TYR A 509 -16.63 5.39 -19.80
CA TYR A 509 -15.43 5.19 -20.59
C TYR A 509 -15.73 5.12 -22.10
N SER A 510 -15.43 6.21 -22.78
CA SER A 510 -15.19 6.27 -24.21
C SER A 510 -13.69 6.46 -24.48
N LEU A 511 -13.26 6.35 -25.72
CA LEU A 511 -11.88 6.69 -26.10
C LEU A 511 -11.54 8.14 -25.73
N GLU A 512 -12.46 9.06 -25.99
CA GLU A 512 -12.30 10.48 -25.68
C GLU A 512 -12.22 10.72 -24.16
N THR A 513 -13.11 10.10 -23.38
CA THR A 513 -13.12 10.22 -21.92
C THR A 513 -11.82 9.70 -21.33
N LYS A 514 -11.36 8.50 -21.73
CA LYS A 514 -10.09 7.94 -21.28
C LYS A 514 -8.90 8.82 -21.63
N ASN A 515 -8.85 9.32 -22.87
CA ASN A 515 -7.79 10.22 -23.31
C ASN A 515 -7.78 11.51 -22.47
N THR A 516 -8.94 12.08 -22.19
CA THR A 516 -9.08 13.29 -21.38
C THR A 516 -8.61 13.06 -19.95
N LEU A 517 -9.01 11.95 -19.33
CA LEU A 517 -8.58 11.59 -17.97
C LEU A 517 -7.06 11.43 -17.88
N VAL A 518 -6.46 10.66 -18.81
CA VAL A 518 -5.02 10.46 -18.84
C VAL A 518 -4.27 11.77 -19.11
N LEU A 519 -4.73 12.62 -20.03
CA LEU A 519 -4.10 13.92 -20.30
C LEU A 519 -4.14 14.85 -19.08
N LYS A 520 -5.25 14.88 -18.32
CA LYS A 520 -5.35 15.64 -17.07
C LYS A 520 -4.36 15.14 -16.03
N ALA A 521 -4.29 13.83 -15.85
CA ALA A 521 -3.32 13.22 -14.93
C ALA A 521 -1.87 13.49 -15.37
N GLN A 522 -1.56 13.37 -16.67
CA GLN A 522 -0.23 13.69 -17.20
C GLN A 522 0.14 15.16 -16.96
N ASP A 523 -0.75 16.12 -17.23
CA ASP A 523 -0.49 17.54 -16.97
C ASP A 523 -0.25 17.80 -15.48
N THR A 524 -1.01 17.15 -14.62
CA THR A 524 -0.91 17.29 -13.17
C THR A 524 0.38 16.68 -12.63
N ILE A 525 0.73 15.47 -13.07
CA ILE A 525 1.93 14.74 -12.62
C ILE A 525 3.20 15.36 -13.19
N GLN A 526 3.27 15.62 -14.51
CA GLN A 526 4.43 16.25 -15.15
C GLN A 526 4.67 17.68 -14.63
N GLY A 527 3.60 18.39 -14.29
CA GLY A 527 3.65 19.68 -13.64
C GLY A 527 4.02 19.64 -12.16
N SER A 528 4.19 18.46 -11.57
CA SER A 528 4.40 18.25 -10.12
C SER A 528 3.32 18.96 -9.28
N ARG A 529 2.07 18.96 -9.78
CA ARG A 529 0.90 19.64 -9.17
C ARG A 529 0.11 18.70 -8.25
N ILE A 530 0.50 17.45 -8.12
CA ILE A 530 -0.11 16.47 -7.22
C ILE A 530 0.97 15.87 -6.34
N GLU A 531 0.59 15.48 -5.12
CA GLU A 531 1.48 14.77 -4.21
C GLU A 531 0.72 13.75 -3.37
N TRP A 532 1.43 12.69 -2.97
CA TRP A 532 0.97 11.63 -2.09
C TRP A 532 2.12 11.08 -1.25
N ASP A 533 1.79 10.32 -0.21
CA ASP A 533 2.81 9.71 0.64
C ASP A 533 3.76 8.81 -0.15
N ALA A 534 5.05 9.04 -0.02
CA ALA A 534 6.09 8.28 -0.70
C ALA A 534 6.05 6.77 -0.36
N GLY A 535 5.43 6.41 0.77
CA GLY A 535 5.19 5.03 1.16
C GLY A 535 4.06 4.33 0.39
N TRP A 536 3.24 5.09 -0.33
CA TRP A 536 2.16 4.52 -1.16
C TRP A 536 2.67 4.18 -2.55
N THR A 537 3.57 3.21 -2.62
CA THR A 537 4.25 2.79 -3.85
C THR A 537 3.29 2.21 -4.90
N ASP A 538 2.15 1.68 -4.46
CA ASP A 538 1.08 1.14 -5.29
C ASP A 538 0.44 2.19 -6.21
N ILE A 539 0.40 3.46 -5.82
CA ILE A 539 -0.08 4.54 -6.68
C ILE A 539 0.85 4.70 -7.89
N ALA A 540 2.15 4.79 -7.66
CA ALA A 540 3.13 4.89 -8.75
C ALA A 540 3.14 3.64 -9.63
N GLN A 541 3.05 2.45 -9.03
CA GLN A 541 2.92 1.19 -9.76
C GLN A 541 1.71 1.21 -10.68
N ALA A 542 0.53 1.58 -10.16
CA ALA A 542 -0.70 1.63 -10.94
C ALA A 542 -0.59 2.58 -12.15
N PHE A 543 0.01 3.75 -11.98
CA PHE A 543 0.26 4.67 -13.11
C PHE A 543 1.24 4.09 -14.13
N LEU A 544 2.29 3.39 -13.71
CA LEU A 544 3.28 2.77 -14.61
C LEU A 544 2.68 1.65 -15.46
N THR A 545 1.63 0.97 -15.02
CA THR A 545 0.97 -0.09 -15.78
C THR A 545 0.07 0.43 -16.91
N ILE A 546 -0.27 1.73 -16.93
CA ILE A 546 -1.06 2.32 -18.00
C ILE A 546 -0.19 2.51 -19.24
N LYS A 547 -0.46 1.70 -20.27
CA LYS A 547 0.26 1.71 -21.55
C LYS A 547 -0.51 2.55 -22.60
N ARG A 548 0.26 3.23 -23.44
CA ARG A 548 -0.26 3.91 -24.62
C ARG A 548 -0.35 2.93 -25.77
N GLY A 549 -1.51 2.78 -26.34
CA GLY A 549 -1.73 1.96 -27.53
C GLY A 549 -2.35 2.76 -28.68
N THR A 550 -2.53 2.12 -29.82
CA THR A 550 -3.28 2.63 -30.97
C THR A 550 -4.36 1.63 -31.34
N THR A 551 -5.57 2.14 -31.61
CA THR A 551 -6.67 1.32 -32.16
C THR A 551 -6.36 0.93 -33.61
N THR A 552 -7.10 -0.02 -34.15
CA THR A 552 -7.02 -0.40 -35.58
C THR A 552 -7.32 0.78 -36.50
N SER A 553 -8.05 1.78 -36.04
CA SER A 553 -8.32 3.04 -36.75
C SER A 553 -7.23 4.11 -36.57
N GLY A 554 -6.12 3.81 -35.90
CA GLY A 554 -5.00 4.73 -35.69
C GLY A 554 -5.19 5.75 -34.57
N GLN A 555 -6.29 5.67 -33.79
CA GLN A 555 -6.53 6.56 -32.66
C GLN A 555 -5.75 6.13 -31.42
N VAL A 556 -5.23 7.09 -30.67
CA VAL A 556 -4.54 6.83 -29.40
C VAL A 556 -5.55 6.31 -28.38
N THR A 557 -5.19 5.24 -27.71
CA THR A 557 -5.95 4.70 -26.58
C THR A 557 -5.00 4.44 -25.41
N TYR A 558 -5.58 4.36 -24.23
CA TYR A 558 -4.86 4.00 -23.01
C TYR A 558 -5.53 2.80 -22.35
N SER A 559 -4.74 1.81 -22.01
CA SER A 559 -5.20 0.61 -21.31
C SER A 559 -4.18 0.21 -20.27
N ALA A 560 -4.64 -0.28 -19.13
CA ALA A 560 -3.82 -1.15 -18.31
C ALA A 560 -3.74 -2.51 -19.01
N SER A 561 -2.63 -3.22 -18.89
CA SER A 561 -2.50 -4.57 -19.44
C SER A 561 -3.62 -5.42 -18.87
N ARG A 562 -4.58 -5.79 -19.71
CA ARG A 562 -5.62 -6.74 -19.37
C ARG A 562 -5.24 -8.08 -19.96
N THR A 563 -4.73 -8.97 -19.17
CA THR A 563 -5.00 -10.38 -19.32
C THR A 563 -6.18 -10.70 -18.43
N ASP A 564 -7.13 -11.46 -18.89
CA ASP A 564 -8.54 -11.63 -18.47
C ASP A 564 -8.91 -11.70 -16.98
N ALA A 565 -8.07 -11.40 -16.05
CA ALA A 565 -8.33 -11.67 -14.64
C ALA A 565 -8.31 -10.48 -13.69
N THR A 566 -7.69 -9.31 -13.97
CA THR A 566 -7.63 -8.29 -12.90
C THR A 566 -7.33 -6.88 -13.40
N GLY A 567 -8.18 -5.93 -13.04
CA GLY A 567 -7.97 -4.49 -13.22
C GLY A 567 -7.00 -3.93 -12.19
N HIS A 568 -5.74 -3.67 -12.54
CA HIS A 568 -4.71 -3.27 -11.58
C HIS A 568 -4.23 -1.83 -11.65
N ALA A 569 -4.89 -1.03 -12.46
CA ALA A 569 -4.72 0.41 -12.45
C ALA A 569 -5.84 1.13 -11.67
N ASP A 570 -6.64 0.39 -10.89
CA ASP A 570 -7.86 0.90 -10.27
C ASP A 570 -7.59 2.15 -9.43
N ILE A 571 -6.50 2.15 -8.65
CA ILE A 571 -6.12 3.34 -7.88
C ILE A 571 -5.71 4.51 -8.77
N ALA A 572 -5.03 4.26 -9.90
CA ALA A 572 -4.69 5.32 -10.85
C ALA A 572 -5.94 5.85 -11.55
N TRP A 573 -6.89 4.98 -11.92
CA TRP A 573 -8.18 5.39 -12.46
C TRP A 573 -9.00 6.15 -11.42
N ALA A 574 -9.05 5.69 -10.16
CA ALA A 574 -9.71 6.43 -9.08
C ALA A 574 -9.11 7.83 -8.89
N VAL A 575 -7.78 7.98 -8.92
CA VAL A 575 -7.13 9.31 -8.89
C VAL A 575 -7.56 10.15 -10.10
N MET A 576 -7.61 9.58 -11.30
CA MET A 576 -8.04 10.27 -12.50
C MET A 576 -9.53 10.66 -12.45
N HIS A 577 -10.38 9.86 -11.79
CA HIS A 577 -11.79 10.21 -11.58
C HIS A 577 -11.95 11.41 -10.63
N ALA A 578 -11.13 11.50 -9.58
CA ALA A 578 -11.09 12.72 -8.75
C ALA A 578 -10.63 13.94 -9.56
N LEU A 579 -9.53 13.77 -10.33
CA LEU A 579 -8.97 14.83 -11.18
C LEU A 579 -9.88 15.19 -12.39
N ALA A 580 -10.93 14.42 -12.67
CA ALA A 580 -11.89 14.75 -13.71
C ALA A 580 -12.52 16.13 -13.51
N ASN A 581 -12.64 16.58 -12.26
CA ASN A 581 -13.16 17.90 -11.89
C ASN A 581 -12.19 19.06 -12.19
N GLU A 582 -10.90 18.78 -12.40
CA GLU A 582 -9.90 19.81 -12.77
C GLU A 582 -10.05 20.20 -14.24
N PRO A 583 -10.17 21.48 -14.58
CA PRO A 583 -10.20 21.91 -15.98
C PRO A 583 -8.84 21.67 -16.65
N LEU A 584 -8.86 21.22 -17.90
CA LEU A 584 -7.64 21.16 -18.72
C LEU A 584 -7.04 22.56 -18.88
N ASN A 585 -5.76 22.70 -18.54
CA ASN A 585 -5.04 23.96 -18.69
C ASN A 585 -4.65 24.17 -20.17
N THR A 586 -5.58 24.71 -20.98
CA THR A 586 -5.37 24.97 -22.41
C THR A 586 -4.44 26.15 -22.69
N ASN A 587 -4.07 26.94 -21.66
CA ASN A 587 -3.28 28.16 -21.83
C ASN A 587 -1.75 27.98 -21.83
N LYS A 588 -1.24 26.77 -21.54
CA LYS A 588 0.19 26.50 -21.70
C LYS A 588 0.53 26.29 -23.17
N ARG A 589 0.96 27.34 -23.86
CA ARG A 589 1.65 27.23 -25.16
C ARG A 589 2.87 26.31 -24.96
N ARG A 590 2.80 25.06 -25.43
CA ARG A 590 3.97 24.18 -25.53
C ARG A 590 4.96 24.86 -26.47
N ARG A 591 6.10 25.30 -25.96
CA ARG A 591 7.26 25.66 -26.79
C ARG A 591 7.86 24.34 -27.31
N SER A 592 7.43 23.92 -28.48
CA SER A 592 8.09 22.83 -29.18
C SER A 592 9.45 23.36 -29.68
N ARG A 593 10.55 22.80 -29.16
CA ARG A 593 11.86 22.96 -29.80
C ARG A 593 11.92 21.96 -30.95
N TYR A 594 11.83 22.46 -32.17
CA TYR A 594 12.29 21.70 -33.32
C TYR A 594 13.81 21.67 -33.30
N VAL A 595 14.42 20.52 -33.15
CA VAL A 595 15.83 20.30 -33.48
C VAL A 595 15.86 19.79 -34.91
N THR A 596 16.11 20.67 -35.84
CA THR A 596 16.48 20.30 -37.19
C THR A 596 17.98 19.94 -37.19
N SER A 597 18.29 18.68 -37.43
CA SER A 597 19.66 18.27 -37.74
C SER A 597 19.93 18.70 -39.21
N GLY A 598 20.73 19.73 -39.38
CA GLY A 598 21.15 20.18 -40.70
C GLY A 598 21.82 21.56 -40.65
N ASN A 599 23.14 21.58 -40.77
CA ASN A 599 24.05 22.63 -41.19
C ASN A 599 23.89 24.06 -40.66
N ASN A 600 24.94 24.47 -39.96
CA ASN A 600 25.45 25.82 -39.75
C ASN A 600 24.62 26.97 -40.36
N ALA A 601 23.85 27.64 -39.51
CA ALA A 601 23.47 29.03 -39.77
C ALA A 601 23.48 29.78 -38.43
N GLN A 602 24.29 30.84 -38.45
CA GLN A 602 24.44 31.77 -37.36
C GLN A 602 23.10 32.32 -36.86
N VAL A 603 22.83 32.16 -35.59
CA VAL A 603 21.65 32.74 -34.91
C VAL A 603 21.93 34.21 -34.64
N THR A 604 21.38 35.07 -35.46
CA THR A 604 21.26 36.51 -35.14
C THR A 604 20.09 36.69 -34.17
N THR A 605 20.41 37.05 -32.95
CA THR A 605 19.42 37.48 -31.94
C THR A 605 18.94 38.89 -32.28
N GLN A 606 17.73 39.02 -32.78
CA GLN A 606 17.01 40.29 -32.77
C GLN A 606 16.45 40.56 -31.38
N LYS A 607 17.01 41.56 -30.72
CA LYS A 607 16.45 42.23 -29.53
C LYS A 607 15.28 43.08 -29.98
N THR A 608 14.13 42.84 -29.43
CA THR A 608 12.98 43.78 -29.50
C THR A 608 13.20 44.87 -28.45
N PRO A 609 13.03 46.16 -28.79
CA PRO A 609 13.31 47.22 -27.86
C PRO A 609 12.23 47.39 -26.80
N SER A 610 12.66 47.52 -25.57
CA SER A 610 11.91 47.99 -24.41
C SER A 610 11.56 49.46 -24.59
N GLN A 611 10.31 49.82 -24.45
CA GLN A 611 9.87 51.23 -24.26
C GLN A 611 10.06 51.64 -22.79
N PRO A 612 10.44 52.89 -22.54
CA PRO A 612 10.74 53.38 -21.20
C PRO A 612 9.49 53.91 -20.50
N ALA A 613 9.53 53.84 -19.20
CA ALA A 613 8.61 54.47 -18.28
C ALA A 613 8.78 56.00 -18.30
N GLY A 614 7.70 56.74 -18.29
CA GLY A 614 7.64 58.18 -18.10
C GLY A 614 6.34 58.62 -17.45
N THR A 615 6.44 58.84 -16.17
CA THR A 615 5.95 59.93 -15.29
C THR A 615 4.68 60.70 -15.62
N THR A 616 3.78 60.66 -14.60
CA THR A 616 3.01 61.77 -13.95
C THR A 616 2.14 62.72 -14.77
N ALA A 617 0.88 62.79 -14.49
CA ALA A 617 0.20 63.90 -13.80
C ALA A 617 -1.32 63.95 -14.07
N THR A 618 -2.06 63.90 -13.01
CA THR A 618 -3.20 64.73 -12.57
C THR A 618 -4.29 65.18 -13.56
N ALA A 619 -5.50 64.85 -13.15
CA ALA A 619 -6.64 65.72 -12.88
C ALA A 619 -7.77 65.91 -13.94
N HIS A 620 -8.95 65.80 -13.40
CA HIS A 620 -10.25 66.45 -13.64
C HIS A 620 -11.19 65.97 -14.76
N ALA A 621 -12.25 65.42 -14.30
CA ALA A 621 -13.63 65.95 -14.23
C ALA A 621 -14.37 66.14 -15.56
N GLY A 622 -15.58 65.68 -15.59
CA GLY A 622 -16.70 66.26 -16.33
C GLY A 622 -17.39 65.33 -17.31
N VAL A 623 -18.44 64.67 -16.87
CA VAL A 623 -19.82 65.06 -17.01
C VAL A 623 -20.45 64.98 -18.44
N HIS A 624 -21.54 64.21 -18.53
CA HIS A 624 -22.72 64.35 -19.42
C HIS A 624 -22.60 63.99 -20.92
N LEU A 625 -23.49 63.42 -21.56
CA LEU A 625 -24.90 63.13 -21.61
C LEU A 625 -25.25 62.41 -22.94
N ARG A 626 -26.23 61.49 -22.83
CA ARG A 626 -27.34 61.28 -23.75
C ARG A 626 -27.20 61.30 -25.30
N GLY A 627 -27.89 60.32 -25.83
CA GLY A 627 -28.53 60.42 -27.14
C GLY A 627 -28.65 59.08 -27.83
N THR A 628 -29.68 58.30 -27.61
CA THR A 628 -30.98 58.20 -28.38
C THR A 628 -30.79 57.93 -29.86
N GLY A 629 -31.46 56.92 -30.31
CA GLY A 629 -32.02 56.87 -31.64
C GLY A 629 -31.83 55.56 -32.34
N THR A 630 -32.82 54.64 -32.22
CA THR A 630 -33.80 54.28 -33.24
C THR A 630 -33.17 53.86 -34.58
N GLY A 631 -33.40 52.74 -35.12
CA GLY A 631 -34.60 52.12 -35.52
C GLY A 631 -34.32 51.10 -36.62
N ALA A 632 -35.16 50.14 -36.63
CA ALA A 632 -35.92 49.57 -37.71
C ALA A 632 -35.20 48.67 -38.73
N VAL A 633 -35.53 47.43 -38.74
CA VAL A 633 -36.67 46.72 -39.35
C VAL A 633 -36.40 46.16 -40.76
N ARG A 634 -36.75 44.89 -40.90
CA ARG A 634 -37.22 44.15 -42.10
C ARG A 634 -36.15 43.50 -42.97
N GLN A 635 -36.36 42.39 -43.53
CA GLN A 635 -37.39 41.35 -43.64
C GLN A 635 -36.88 40.22 -44.54
N HIS A 636 -37.34 39.02 -44.28
CA HIS A 636 -37.79 37.99 -45.22
C HIS A 636 -37.00 37.58 -46.48
N ARG A 637 -36.72 36.28 -46.59
CA ARG A 637 -37.34 35.33 -47.57
C ARG A 637 -36.67 33.93 -47.39
N ARG A 638 -37.41 32.95 -46.88
CA ARG A 638 -38.25 31.92 -47.53
C ARG A 638 -37.55 31.12 -48.65
N VAL A 639 -37.33 29.87 -48.33
CA VAL A 639 -37.48 28.56 -48.96
C VAL A 639 -38.14 28.48 -50.34
N PRO A 640 -37.83 27.53 -51.24
CA PRO A 640 -38.27 26.14 -51.17
C PRO A 640 -37.20 25.14 -51.71
N GLY A 641 -37.15 23.89 -51.36
CA GLY A 641 -38.15 22.82 -51.54
C GLY A 641 -37.73 21.92 -52.70
N GLY A 642 -37.46 20.66 -52.46
CA GLY A 642 -37.14 19.69 -53.49
C GLY A 642 -37.07 18.25 -52.93
N VAL A 643 -38.20 17.63 -52.96
CA VAL A 643 -38.55 16.23 -52.73
C VAL A 643 -38.09 15.35 -53.91
N SER A 644 -37.58 14.15 -53.72
CA SER A 644 -37.98 12.91 -54.37
C SER A 644 -37.05 11.77 -54.01
N GLN A 645 -37.57 10.80 -53.37
CA GLN A 645 -38.13 9.51 -53.80
C GLN A 645 -37.06 8.39 -53.95
N ARG A 646 -37.22 7.48 -53.04
CA ARG A 646 -37.39 6.02 -53.14
C ARG A 646 -36.75 5.31 -54.35
N ARG A 647 -36.02 4.25 -54.01
CA ARG A 647 -36.26 2.90 -54.56
C ARG A 647 -35.78 1.80 -53.64
N ARG A 648 -36.72 1.00 -53.20
CA ARG A 648 -36.59 -0.40 -52.74
C ARG A 648 -36.41 -1.29 -53.95
N ARG A 649 -35.67 -2.36 -53.77
CA ARG A 649 -35.86 -3.74 -54.37
C ARG A 649 -34.94 -4.64 -53.60
N ASN A 650 -35.42 -5.53 -52.77
CA ASN A 650 -36.02 -6.84 -52.96
C ASN A 650 -35.06 -7.89 -53.54
N LEU A 651 -34.78 -8.87 -52.67
CA LEU A 651 -34.93 -10.33 -52.80
C LEU A 651 -34.24 -11.02 -53.96
N GLN A 652 -33.41 -11.98 -53.64
CA GLN A 652 -33.78 -13.39 -53.94
C GLN A 652 -32.76 -14.37 -53.34
N THR A 653 -33.29 -15.31 -52.65
CA THR A 653 -32.98 -16.65 -52.23
C THR A 653 -32.47 -17.56 -53.37
N ALA A 654 -31.47 -18.41 -53.05
CA ALA A 654 -31.29 -19.81 -53.51
C ALA A 654 -30.19 -20.39 -52.62
N GLY A 655 -30.24 -21.42 -51.89
CA GLY A 655 -30.93 -22.69 -51.91
C GLY A 655 -30.14 -23.72 -52.74
N PHE A 656 -29.45 -24.66 -52.04
CA PHE A 656 -29.25 -26.10 -52.34
C PHE A 656 -27.98 -26.56 -51.64
N ALA A 657 -28.03 -27.40 -50.61
CA ALA A 657 -28.20 -28.86 -50.60
C ALA A 657 -26.97 -29.65 -51.04
N GLY A 658 -26.46 -30.48 -50.20
CA GLY A 658 -25.60 -31.62 -50.54
C GLY A 658 -24.57 -31.97 -49.45
N GLY A 659 -24.94 -32.89 -48.53
CA GLY A 659 -23.96 -33.66 -47.72
C GLY A 659 -23.52 -34.91 -48.54
N PRO A 660 -23.04 -36.00 -47.91
CA PRO A 660 -22.01 -36.19 -46.93
C PRO A 660 -20.92 -37.17 -47.41
N GLY A 661 -19.80 -37.23 -46.75
CA GLY A 661 -18.74 -38.21 -47.06
C GLY A 661 -17.82 -38.40 -45.88
N GLN A 662 -18.10 -39.36 -45.08
CA GLN A 662 -17.39 -40.56 -44.61
C GLN A 662 -15.88 -40.38 -44.38
N ALA A 663 -15.49 -40.46 -43.13
CA ALA A 663 -14.70 -41.50 -42.46
C ALA A 663 -13.35 -41.91 -43.11
N THR A 664 -12.30 -41.75 -42.33
CA THR A 664 -11.41 -42.88 -42.04
C THR A 664 -10.61 -42.62 -40.77
N ALA A 665 -10.82 -43.48 -39.83
CA ALA A 665 -10.02 -43.74 -38.64
C ALA A 665 -8.65 -44.31 -39.05
N ARG A 666 -7.57 -43.85 -38.42
CA ARG A 666 -6.41 -44.69 -38.21
C ARG A 666 -5.91 -44.54 -36.78
N GLN A 667 -6.17 -45.57 -36.02
CA GLN A 667 -5.45 -46.02 -34.86
C GLN A 667 -3.97 -46.17 -35.13
N ARG A 668 -3.11 -45.72 -34.21
CA ARG A 668 -1.87 -46.44 -33.89
C ARG A 668 -1.48 -46.22 -32.42
N ALA A 669 -1.18 -47.36 -31.82
CA ALA A 669 -0.92 -47.71 -30.45
C ALA A 669 0.42 -47.25 -29.88
N PRO A 670 0.73 -47.51 -28.62
CA PRO A 670 1.68 -46.79 -27.76
C PRO A 670 3.11 -47.37 -27.87
N ARG A 671 4.09 -46.55 -27.63
CA ARG A 671 5.49 -47.01 -27.44
C ARG A 671 5.97 -46.71 -26.02
N ARG A 672 6.33 -47.80 -25.41
CA ARG A 672 7.10 -48.20 -24.23
C ARG A 672 8.16 -47.20 -23.73
N HIS A 673 8.20 -47.09 -22.41
CA HIS A 673 9.32 -46.69 -21.56
C HIS A 673 10.56 -47.61 -21.79
N PRO A 674 11.75 -47.10 -21.47
CA PRO A 674 12.75 -47.92 -20.81
C PRO A 674 12.99 -47.47 -19.37
N GLN A 675 12.88 -48.44 -18.47
CA GLN A 675 13.44 -48.46 -17.13
C GLN A 675 14.97 -48.30 -17.24
N VAL A 676 15.57 -47.52 -16.37
CA VAL A 676 16.98 -47.69 -15.98
C VAL A 676 17.02 -47.86 -14.47
N GLN A 677 17.67 -48.94 -14.13
CA GLN A 677 17.93 -49.54 -12.84
C GLN A 677 18.71 -48.60 -11.93
N ALA A 678 18.35 -48.68 -10.65
CA ALA A 678 19.21 -48.33 -9.51
C ALA A 678 20.33 -49.34 -9.33
N GLN A 679 21.52 -48.86 -8.95
CA GLN A 679 22.42 -49.58 -8.02
C GLN A 679 23.39 -48.58 -7.33
N PRO A 680 23.99 -48.99 -6.18
CA PRO A 680 24.05 -48.13 -5.01
C PRO A 680 25.49 -47.75 -4.60
N ALA A 681 25.50 -46.79 -3.64
CA ALA A 681 26.46 -46.55 -2.52
C ALA A 681 27.97 -46.85 -2.70
N VAL A 682 28.77 -46.00 -2.18
CA VAL A 682 29.75 -46.11 -1.11
C VAL A 682 30.79 -44.98 -1.16
N ALA A 683 30.97 -44.39 -0.04
CA ALA A 683 31.96 -43.57 0.65
C ALA A 683 31.58 -42.09 0.81
#